data_45059b72b9bbee38c994bc69864b1619
#
_entry.id   45059b72b9bbee38c994bc69864b1619
#
_cell.length_a   1.000
_cell.length_b   1.000
_cell.length_c   1.000
_cell.angle_alpha   90.00
_cell.angle_beta   90.00
_cell.angle_gamma   90.00
#
_symmetry.space_group_name_H-M   'P 1'
#
loop_
_entity.id
_entity.type
_entity.pdbx_description
1 polymer ?
#
loop_
_entity_poly.entity_id
_entity_poly.type
_entity_poly.pdbx_seq_one_letter_code
_entity_poly.pdbx_strand_id
1 'polypeptide(L)'
;MPPNAPPHPSAHDKPVTSNFLKTVIDQDLGAQADGQRRWAGAPGVAQGPVAQPDPARVRTRFPPEPNGYLHVGHAKAICLNVSLAREYGGVFHLRFDDTNPEKEEQEYVDSITDSVAWLGGDWHAQPVERAAGFSGDHLYFASDYFEYLYQFAEYLIQTGYAYVDSQSADEIRTMRGTLTEAGRNSPHRARSVAENLTLFHAMREGVFADGEHVLRAKIDMASPNINMRDPVIYRIRRASHHRTGDAWCVYPLYDYTHCISDALEDITHSVCTLEFEDHRPLYDWVLERIVPVLRPTQFAAALDLLQVIQAGDTETAHKFAAHCKKLIAKLDSSEAETELKAMLAGWPEDGTKDAVALKSFFDLLLEKPAFFAPLLAHALDHVRPNPFGLPHQHEFARLNLTYVITSKRRLRQLVTEQHVDGWDDPRMPTLVGMRRRGYTPESLQLFCERLGVSRSDSWIDYSVLEGALRDDLDPRAPRVTAVLDPVPLILDNFDAAGLEWCEAPVHPHHPEHGKRRFPVTKMLAIERDDFMEVPSKGYFRLFPGNKVRLRHAFIIECVGCDKDEAGNVTAVHANYLPETRSGTPGADAVKVKGNIHWVSEKHALKSTVRLYDRLFSEAQPDAGGRDFLASLNPHSKKVITALLEPGAVEIAAGTHVQFERHGYFMADTIESKPGAPVFNRITTLKDSWGKGA
;
A
#
# COMPACT_ATOMS: atom_id res chain seq x y z
N MET A 1 34.29 38.96 13.61
CA MET A 1 32.98 38.33 13.50
C MET A 1 32.67 38.17 12.03
N PRO A 2 32.54 36.97 11.44
CA PRO A 2 32.00 36.79 10.12
C PRO A 2 30.46 36.85 10.17
N PRO A 3 29.80 37.26 9.08
CA PRO A 3 28.34 37.47 9.03
C PRO A 3 27.56 36.17 9.11
N ASN A 4 26.39 36.24 9.74
CA ASN A 4 25.43 35.19 9.99
C ASN A 4 25.13 34.36 8.72
N ALA A 5 25.23 33.03 8.84
CA ALA A 5 24.64 32.10 7.90
C ALA A 5 23.10 32.20 8.00
N PRO A 6 22.38 32.10 6.86
CA PRO A 6 20.93 32.11 6.90
C PRO A 6 20.38 30.87 7.63
N PRO A 7 19.24 30.98 8.31
CA PRO A 7 18.63 29.86 9.00
C PRO A 7 18.25 28.76 8.00
N HIS A 8 18.47 27.49 8.37
CA HIS A 8 18.00 26.36 7.60
C HIS A 8 16.47 26.44 7.43
N PRO A 9 15.95 26.21 6.21
CA PRO A 9 14.50 26.20 5.99
C PRO A 9 13.83 25.15 6.87
N SER A 10 12.74 25.54 7.53
CA SER A 10 11.89 24.64 8.31
C SER A 10 11.30 23.53 7.42
N ALA A 11 10.97 22.39 8.00
CA ALA A 11 10.44 21.22 7.29
C ALA A 11 9.14 21.49 6.48
N HIS A 12 8.57 22.71 6.58
CA HIS A 12 7.38 23.16 5.87
C HIS A 12 7.65 23.85 4.52
N ASP A 13 8.90 24.10 4.13
CA ASP A 13 9.25 24.84 2.91
C ASP A 13 9.78 23.96 1.74
N LYS A 14 9.55 22.65 1.78
CA LYS A 14 9.82 21.82 0.59
C LYS A 14 8.76 22.12 -0.46
N PRO A 15 9.13 22.37 -1.74
CA PRO A 15 8.14 22.50 -2.80
C PRO A 15 7.30 21.23 -2.85
N VAL A 16 5.98 21.39 -2.70
CA VAL A 16 5.02 20.28 -2.80
C VAL A 16 5.16 19.69 -4.19
N THR A 17 5.69 18.47 -4.28
CA THR A 17 5.86 17.79 -5.56
C THR A 17 4.47 17.49 -6.11
N SER A 18 4.07 18.20 -7.16
CA SER A 18 2.80 17.93 -7.85
C SER A 18 2.91 16.62 -8.62
N ASN A 19 1.81 15.89 -8.69
CA ASN A 19 1.66 14.70 -9.52
C ASN A 19 0.29 14.73 -10.20
N PHE A 20 0.06 13.84 -11.16
CA PHE A 20 -1.16 13.85 -11.95
C PHE A 20 -2.45 13.70 -11.10
N LEU A 21 -2.42 12.91 -10.00
CA LEU A 21 -3.58 12.77 -9.11
C LEU A 21 -3.90 14.08 -8.40
N LYS A 22 -2.90 14.79 -7.90
CA LYS A 22 -3.09 16.11 -7.30
C LYS A 22 -3.67 17.10 -8.33
N THR A 23 -3.16 17.06 -9.57
CA THR A 23 -3.70 17.89 -10.65
C THR A 23 -5.18 17.61 -10.91
N VAL A 24 -5.58 16.33 -10.92
CA VAL A 24 -6.98 15.92 -11.07
C VAL A 24 -7.81 16.43 -9.89
N ILE A 25 -7.38 16.18 -8.66
CA ILE A 25 -8.09 16.64 -7.45
C ILE A 25 -8.24 18.16 -7.44
N ASP A 26 -7.18 18.91 -7.79
CA ASP A 26 -7.22 20.38 -7.86
C ASP A 26 -8.21 20.86 -8.90
N GLN A 27 -8.30 20.21 -10.07
CA GLN A 27 -9.27 20.51 -11.11
C GLN A 27 -10.69 20.22 -10.65
N ASP A 28 -10.93 19.05 -10.04
CA ASP A 28 -12.24 18.66 -9.55
C ASP A 28 -12.73 19.60 -8.43
N LEU A 29 -11.84 19.95 -7.49
CA LEU A 29 -12.15 20.91 -6.44
C LEU A 29 -12.39 22.32 -6.98
N GLY A 30 -11.69 22.72 -8.05
CA GLY A 30 -11.90 24.02 -8.73
C GLY A 30 -13.21 24.07 -9.53
N ALA A 31 -13.66 22.96 -10.07
CA ALA A 31 -14.89 22.84 -10.83
C ALA A 31 -16.14 22.67 -9.95
N GLN A 32 -15.98 22.15 -8.72
CA GLN A 32 -17.09 22.01 -7.77
C GLN A 32 -17.51 23.39 -7.26
N ALA A 33 -18.73 23.79 -7.56
CA ALA A 33 -19.35 24.93 -6.89
C ALA A 33 -19.54 24.59 -5.40
N ASP A 34 -19.21 25.53 -4.52
CA ASP A 34 -19.32 25.36 -3.08
C ASP A 34 -20.68 24.78 -2.65
N GLY A 35 -20.67 23.71 -1.85
CA GLY A 35 -21.86 23.16 -1.21
C GLY A 35 -22.70 22.19 -2.02
N GLN A 36 -22.19 21.60 -3.11
CA GLN A 36 -22.97 20.66 -3.93
C GLN A 36 -22.98 19.22 -3.38
N ARG A 37 -21.85 18.73 -2.86
CA ARG A 37 -21.78 17.40 -2.25
C ARG A 37 -22.42 17.41 -0.87
N ARG A 38 -23.19 16.35 -0.59
CA ARG A 38 -23.87 16.19 0.68
C ARG A 38 -23.54 14.83 1.29
N TRP A 39 -23.29 14.81 2.59
CA TRP A 39 -22.97 13.63 3.36
C TRP A 39 -23.97 13.44 4.50
N ALA A 40 -24.58 12.25 4.58
CA ALA A 40 -25.58 11.94 5.59
C ALA A 40 -24.97 11.53 6.96
N GLY A 41 -23.66 11.51 7.08
CA GLY A 41 -22.96 11.04 8.30
C GLY A 41 -22.80 9.52 8.40
N ALA A 42 -23.34 8.76 7.46
CA ALA A 42 -23.19 7.31 7.35
C ALA A 42 -23.30 6.88 5.88
N PRO A 43 -22.67 5.75 5.49
CA PRO A 43 -22.85 5.18 4.16
C PRO A 43 -24.29 4.81 3.88
N GLY A 44 -24.71 4.95 2.61
CA GLY A 44 -26.02 4.51 2.18
C GLY A 44 -26.66 5.39 1.12
N VAL A 45 -27.88 5.02 0.74
CA VAL A 45 -28.73 5.82 -0.14
C VAL A 45 -29.37 6.95 0.67
N ALA A 46 -29.10 8.19 0.30
CA ALA A 46 -29.71 9.34 0.97
C ALA A 46 -31.22 9.34 0.75
N GLN A 47 -31.97 9.09 1.81
CA GLN A 47 -33.42 9.18 1.82
C GLN A 47 -33.83 10.60 2.19
N GLY A 48 -34.33 11.36 1.20
CA GLY A 48 -34.75 12.75 1.38
C GLY A 48 -33.61 13.76 1.20
N PRO A 49 -33.89 15.07 1.34
CA PRO A 49 -32.89 16.10 1.20
C PRO A 49 -31.89 15.99 2.36
N VAL A 50 -30.68 15.48 2.08
CA VAL A 50 -29.56 15.55 3.03
C VAL A 50 -29.27 17.03 3.27
N ALA A 51 -29.50 17.47 4.51
CA ALA A 51 -29.59 18.88 4.83
C ALA A 51 -28.23 19.59 4.82
N GLN A 52 -27.12 18.85 4.98
CA GLN A 52 -25.80 19.47 5.18
C GLN A 52 -24.81 19.17 4.05
N PRO A 53 -23.99 20.16 3.65
CA PRO A 53 -22.85 19.93 2.78
C PRO A 53 -21.91 18.89 3.39
N ASP A 54 -21.24 18.10 2.55
CA ASP A 54 -20.16 17.20 3.01
C ASP A 54 -19.02 18.05 3.60
N PRO A 55 -18.66 17.85 4.88
CA PRO A 55 -17.56 18.58 5.49
C PRO A 55 -16.21 18.21 4.90
N ALA A 56 -16.07 17.00 4.32
CA ALA A 56 -14.84 16.53 3.70
C ALA A 56 -14.87 16.79 2.19
N ARG A 57 -13.90 17.57 1.69
CA ARG A 57 -13.79 17.87 0.25
C ARG A 57 -13.24 16.69 -0.56
N VAL A 58 -12.40 15.84 0.08
CA VAL A 58 -11.77 14.67 -0.51
C VAL A 58 -11.99 13.47 0.40
N ARG A 59 -12.50 12.37 -0.17
CA ARG A 59 -12.62 11.07 0.49
C ARG A 59 -11.89 10.04 -0.36
N THR A 60 -10.89 9.40 0.23
CA THR A 60 -10.13 8.30 -0.37
C THR A 60 -10.32 7.03 0.46
N ARG A 61 -9.92 5.89 -0.08
CA ARG A 61 -10.03 4.62 0.66
C ARG A 61 -8.94 3.63 0.29
N PHE A 62 -8.68 2.68 1.20
CA PHE A 62 -7.96 1.46 0.92
C PHE A 62 -8.92 0.28 1.12
N PRO A 63 -9.25 -0.50 0.05
CA PRO A 63 -10.26 -1.55 0.10
C PRO A 63 -9.66 -2.96 -0.03
N PRO A 64 -8.95 -3.49 0.98
CA PRO A 64 -8.37 -4.83 0.89
C PRO A 64 -9.41 -5.94 1.01
N GLU A 65 -9.20 -7.06 0.29
CA GLU A 65 -9.85 -8.33 0.63
C GLU A 65 -9.19 -8.93 1.88
N PRO A 66 -9.97 -9.39 2.90
CA PRO A 66 -9.42 -9.99 4.12
C PRO A 66 -9.04 -11.48 3.91
N ASN A 67 -8.16 -11.75 2.94
CA ASN A 67 -7.77 -13.09 2.50
C ASN A 67 -6.25 -13.33 2.52
N GLY A 68 -5.50 -12.53 3.27
CA GLY A 68 -4.05 -12.66 3.43
C GLY A 68 -3.38 -11.41 4.01
N TYR A 69 -2.13 -11.57 4.39
CA TYR A 69 -1.31 -10.49 4.93
C TYR A 69 -0.95 -9.44 3.88
N LEU A 70 -0.92 -8.18 4.29
CA LEU A 70 -0.44 -7.07 3.45
C LEU A 70 1.07 -7.17 3.22
N HIS A 71 1.53 -6.67 2.08
CA HIS A 71 2.94 -6.64 1.69
C HIS A 71 3.35 -5.22 1.22
N VAL A 72 4.63 -5.03 0.96
CA VAL A 72 5.22 -3.73 0.56
C VAL A 72 4.51 -3.07 -0.63
N GLY A 73 3.94 -3.85 -1.56
CA GLY A 73 3.13 -3.31 -2.66
C GLY A 73 1.89 -2.56 -2.18
N HIS A 74 1.22 -3.08 -1.14
CA HIS A 74 0.07 -2.42 -0.53
C HIS A 74 0.46 -1.15 0.23
N ALA A 75 1.69 -1.10 0.80
CA ALA A 75 2.16 0.11 1.50
C ALA A 75 2.10 1.35 0.61
N LYS A 76 2.47 1.22 -0.69
CA LYS A 76 2.38 2.34 -1.64
C LYS A 76 0.95 2.84 -1.80
N ALA A 77 -0.03 1.94 -1.93
CA ALA A 77 -1.44 2.31 -2.07
C ALA A 77 -1.99 2.96 -0.78
N ILE A 78 -1.64 2.40 0.39
CA ILE A 78 -2.05 2.94 1.69
C ILE A 78 -1.47 4.34 1.88
N CYS A 79 -0.14 4.50 1.76
CA CYS A 79 0.54 5.78 1.94
C CYS A 79 -0.01 6.84 0.99
N LEU A 80 -0.30 6.48 -0.27
CA LEU A 80 -0.84 7.40 -1.26
C LEU A 80 -2.25 7.88 -0.87
N ASN A 81 -3.17 6.98 -0.57
CA ASN A 81 -4.55 7.34 -0.20
C ASN A 81 -4.59 8.14 1.11
N VAL A 82 -3.81 7.75 2.11
CA VAL A 82 -3.69 8.47 3.39
C VAL A 82 -3.09 9.87 3.18
N SER A 83 -2.03 10.00 2.37
CA SER A 83 -1.38 11.30 2.13
C SER A 83 -2.29 12.26 1.36
N LEU A 84 -3.02 11.78 0.34
CA LEU A 84 -3.99 12.58 -0.39
C LEU A 84 -5.11 13.08 0.54
N ALA A 85 -5.72 12.20 1.33
CA ALA A 85 -6.73 12.62 2.29
C ALA A 85 -6.19 13.70 3.25
N ARG A 86 -5.02 13.47 3.82
CA ARG A 86 -4.39 14.40 4.78
C ARG A 86 -4.05 15.75 4.17
N GLU A 87 -3.45 15.76 2.98
CA GLU A 87 -3.00 16.97 2.29
C GLU A 87 -4.17 17.89 1.92
N TYR A 88 -5.30 17.31 1.52
CA TYR A 88 -6.50 18.07 1.16
C TYR A 88 -7.48 18.30 2.32
N GLY A 89 -7.07 17.98 3.56
CA GLY A 89 -7.96 18.09 4.73
C GLY A 89 -9.22 17.24 4.61
N GLY A 90 -9.09 16.12 3.91
CA GLY A 90 -10.14 15.16 3.64
C GLY A 90 -10.15 13.99 4.62
N VAL A 91 -10.75 12.89 4.21
CA VAL A 91 -11.00 11.69 5.03
C VAL A 91 -10.50 10.45 4.32
N PHE A 92 -9.90 9.55 5.07
CA PHE A 92 -9.46 8.23 4.62
C PHE A 92 -10.38 7.14 5.18
N HIS A 93 -10.89 6.27 4.31
CA HIS A 93 -11.69 5.10 4.70
C HIS A 93 -10.86 3.82 4.62
N LEU A 94 -11.06 2.93 5.58
CA LEU A 94 -10.63 1.54 5.47
C LEU A 94 -11.89 0.69 5.23
N ARG A 95 -12.00 0.04 4.06
CA ARG A 95 -13.12 -0.82 3.73
C ARG A 95 -12.64 -2.21 3.39
N PHE A 96 -13.11 -3.21 4.10
CA PHE A 96 -12.89 -4.59 3.73
C PHE A 96 -13.83 -5.01 2.60
N ASP A 97 -13.25 -5.51 1.50
CA ASP A 97 -14.00 -6.10 0.38
C ASP A 97 -14.24 -7.58 0.68
N ASP A 98 -15.20 -7.82 1.58
CA ASP A 98 -15.53 -9.14 2.09
C ASP A 98 -16.70 -9.77 1.33
N THR A 99 -16.54 -9.98 0.03
CA THR A 99 -17.57 -10.55 -0.87
C THR A 99 -17.41 -12.05 -1.13
N ASN A 100 -16.35 -12.67 -0.61
CA ASN A 100 -16.04 -14.07 -0.84
C ASN A 100 -16.02 -14.92 0.44
N PRO A 101 -17.14 -15.57 0.81
CA PRO A 101 -17.27 -16.24 2.11
C PRO A 101 -16.30 -17.40 2.37
N GLU A 102 -15.60 -17.91 1.34
CA GLU A 102 -14.70 -19.07 1.49
C GLU A 102 -13.25 -18.71 1.83
N LYS A 103 -12.86 -17.45 1.73
CA LYS A 103 -11.44 -17.04 1.80
C LYS A 103 -11.15 -16.02 2.87
N GLU A 104 -12.18 -15.53 3.54
CA GLU A 104 -12.09 -14.40 4.42
C GLU A 104 -12.06 -14.87 5.87
N GLU A 105 -11.03 -14.42 6.60
CA GLU A 105 -10.77 -14.83 7.97
C GLU A 105 -10.53 -13.62 8.87
N GLN A 106 -11.03 -13.67 10.11
CA GLN A 106 -10.88 -12.59 11.09
C GLN A 106 -9.41 -12.25 11.36
N GLU A 107 -8.51 -13.24 11.33
CA GLU A 107 -7.07 -13.04 11.48
C GLU A 107 -6.53 -12.02 10.48
N TYR A 108 -7.00 -12.08 9.22
CA TYR A 108 -6.55 -11.14 8.20
C TYR A 108 -7.17 -9.75 8.39
N VAL A 109 -8.41 -9.65 8.84
CA VAL A 109 -9.03 -8.36 9.21
C VAL A 109 -8.18 -7.66 10.28
N ASP A 110 -7.83 -8.38 11.36
CA ASP A 110 -7.06 -7.85 12.47
C ASP A 110 -5.63 -7.43 12.02
N SER A 111 -4.95 -8.28 11.25
CA SER A 111 -3.61 -8.00 10.73
C SER A 111 -3.58 -6.82 9.76
N ILE A 112 -4.58 -6.71 8.89
CA ILE A 112 -4.72 -5.60 7.94
C ILE A 112 -4.95 -4.30 8.69
N THR A 113 -5.89 -4.30 9.64
CA THR A 113 -6.22 -3.14 10.47
C THR A 113 -4.98 -2.63 11.22
N ASP A 114 -4.25 -3.52 11.89
CA ASP A 114 -2.99 -3.17 12.59
C ASP A 114 -1.93 -2.64 11.63
N SER A 115 -1.77 -3.24 10.45
CA SER A 115 -0.79 -2.81 9.44
C SER A 115 -1.11 -1.44 8.84
N VAL A 116 -2.39 -1.14 8.57
CA VAL A 116 -2.83 0.16 8.05
C VAL A 116 -2.63 1.25 9.11
N ALA A 117 -3.02 0.98 10.36
CA ALA A 117 -2.78 1.88 11.49
C ALA A 117 -1.28 2.15 11.70
N TRP A 118 -0.46 1.10 11.65
CA TRP A 118 1.00 1.22 11.76
C TRP A 118 1.60 2.12 10.67
N LEU A 119 1.09 2.07 9.43
CA LEU A 119 1.52 2.95 8.34
C LEU A 119 0.99 4.39 8.45
N GLY A 120 0.24 4.72 9.50
CA GLY A 120 -0.33 6.05 9.73
C GLY A 120 -1.70 6.26 9.07
N GLY A 121 -2.38 5.17 8.66
CA GLY A 121 -3.79 5.21 8.28
C GLY A 121 -4.65 5.56 9.49
N ASP A 122 -5.46 6.59 9.35
CA ASP A 122 -6.41 7.03 10.36
C ASP A 122 -7.79 7.15 9.70
N TRP A 123 -8.69 6.24 10.06
CA TRP A 123 -10.06 6.17 9.60
C TRP A 123 -11.08 6.69 10.63
N HIS A 124 -10.61 7.28 11.74
CA HIS A 124 -11.51 7.95 12.67
C HIS A 124 -12.00 9.28 12.10
N ALA A 125 -13.17 9.72 12.55
CA ALA A 125 -13.72 11.00 12.16
C ALA A 125 -12.68 12.13 12.31
N GLN A 126 -12.47 12.88 11.25
CA GLN A 126 -11.51 13.97 11.21
C GLN A 126 -12.07 15.23 11.91
N PRO A 127 -11.21 16.20 12.29
CA PRO A 127 -11.68 17.43 12.97
C PRO A 127 -12.80 18.17 12.23
N VAL A 128 -12.76 18.20 10.88
CA VAL A 128 -13.77 18.84 10.04
C VAL A 128 -15.13 18.15 10.18
N GLU A 129 -15.16 16.83 10.28
CA GLU A 129 -16.38 16.05 10.46
C GLU A 129 -16.92 16.15 11.89
N ARG A 130 -16.02 16.09 12.89
CA ARG A 130 -16.41 16.31 14.30
C ARG A 130 -17.04 17.67 14.53
N ALA A 131 -16.52 18.71 13.87
CA ALA A 131 -17.11 20.04 13.90
C ALA A 131 -18.51 20.09 13.27
N ALA A 132 -18.80 19.20 12.31
CA ALA A 132 -20.10 19.03 11.69
C ALA A 132 -21.02 18.04 12.45
N GLY A 133 -20.56 17.47 13.59
CA GLY A 133 -21.34 16.57 14.43
C GLY A 133 -21.16 15.07 14.16
N PHE A 134 -20.29 14.68 13.21
CA PHE A 134 -19.97 13.28 12.96
C PHE A 134 -18.81 12.84 13.88
N SER A 135 -18.99 11.68 14.55
CA SER A 135 -18.01 11.14 15.52
C SER A 135 -17.72 9.65 15.34
N GLY A 136 -18.20 9.05 14.25
CA GLY A 136 -18.00 7.64 13.95
C GLY A 136 -16.65 7.32 13.32
N ASP A 137 -16.43 6.06 13.01
CA ASP A 137 -15.27 5.56 12.30
C ASP A 137 -15.63 5.26 10.84
N HIS A 138 -14.65 5.46 9.95
CA HIS A 138 -14.75 5.11 8.53
C HIS A 138 -14.11 3.73 8.28
N LEU A 139 -14.48 2.76 9.11
CA LEU A 139 -14.16 1.35 8.97
C LEU A 139 -15.41 0.62 8.49
N TYR A 140 -15.39 0.16 7.25
CA TYR A 140 -16.55 -0.42 6.59
C TYR A 140 -16.25 -1.81 6.02
N PHE A 141 -17.33 -2.52 5.69
CA PHE A 141 -17.26 -3.83 5.04
C PHE A 141 -18.23 -3.86 3.87
N ALA A 142 -17.85 -4.49 2.77
CA ALA A 142 -18.74 -4.66 1.63
C ALA A 142 -20.02 -5.42 2.02
N SER A 143 -19.90 -6.34 2.98
CA SER A 143 -21.06 -7.07 3.54
C SER A 143 -22.08 -6.18 4.26
N ASP A 144 -21.72 -4.98 4.71
CA ASP A 144 -22.67 -4.01 5.26
C ASP A 144 -23.68 -3.52 4.20
N TYR A 145 -23.33 -3.65 2.92
CA TYR A 145 -24.09 -3.15 1.78
C TYR A 145 -24.80 -4.23 0.99
N PHE A 146 -24.77 -5.51 1.41
CA PHE A 146 -25.34 -6.62 0.65
C PHE A 146 -26.81 -6.42 0.28
N GLU A 147 -27.60 -5.79 1.15
CA GLU A 147 -29.00 -5.48 0.86
C GLU A 147 -29.14 -4.42 -0.25
N TYR A 148 -28.36 -3.34 -0.20
CA TYR A 148 -28.32 -2.34 -1.27
C TYR A 148 -27.84 -2.93 -2.60
N LEU A 149 -26.78 -3.74 -2.56
CA LEU A 149 -26.24 -4.41 -3.74
C LEU A 149 -27.30 -5.33 -4.38
N TYR A 150 -28.07 -6.06 -3.57
CA TYR A 150 -29.13 -6.91 -4.06
C TYR A 150 -30.28 -6.10 -4.69
N GLN A 151 -30.75 -5.05 -4.04
CA GLN A 151 -31.80 -4.15 -4.57
C GLN A 151 -31.36 -3.46 -5.88
N PHE A 152 -30.09 -3.06 -6.00
CA PHE A 152 -29.59 -2.47 -7.22
C PHE A 152 -29.47 -3.51 -8.35
N ALA A 153 -29.16 -4.75 -8.03
CA ALA A 153 -29.19 -5.84 -9.01
C ALA A 153 -30.62 -6.12 -9.52
N GLU A 154 -31.63 -6.11 -8.63
CA GLU A 154 -33.05 -6.17 -9.02
C GLU A 154 -33.43 -5.01 -9.94
N TYR A 155 -32.96 -3.78 -9.62
CA TYR A 155 -33.19 -2.61 -10.46
C TYR A 155 -32.56 -2.76 -11.85
N LEU A 156 -31.33 -3.32 -11.96
CA LEU A 156 -30.71 -3.60 -13.25
C LEU A 156 -31.51 -4.64 -14.06
N ILE A 157 -32.14 -5.63 -13.41
CA ILE A 157 -33.03 -6.57 -14.06
C ILE A 157 -34.32 -5.85 -14.55
N GLN A 158 -34.92 -5.04 -13.70
CA GLN A 158 -36.17 -4.29 -14.01
C GLN A 158 -35.99 -3.35 -15.19
N THR A 159 -34.82 -2.75 -15.33
CA THR A 159 -34.45 -1.85 -16.43
C THR A 159 -33.86 -2.55 -17.64
N GLY A 160 -33.76 -3.89 -17.61
CA GLY A 160 -33.26 -4.70 -18.73
C GLY A 160 -31.74 -4.71 -18.88
N TYR A 161 -30.99 -4.22 -17.90
CA TYR A 161 -29.53 -4.19 -17.90
C TYR A 161 -28.86 -5.40 -17.22
N ALA A 162 -29.64 -6.37 -16.72
CA ALA A 162 -29.13 -7.62 -16.21
C ALA A 162 -30.06 -8.79 -16.56
N TYR A 163 -29.50 -9.98 -16.61
CA TYR A 163 -30.25 -11.22 -16.85
C TYR A 163 -29.65 -12.40 -16.09
N VAL A 164 -30.49 -13.36 -15.70
CA VAL A 164 -30.06 -14.62 -15.08
C VAL A 164 -29.61 -15.58 -16.20
N ASP A 165 -28.40 -16.06 -16.11
CA ASP A 165 -27.80 -17.04 -17.03
C ASP A 165 -27.70 -18.39 -16.32
N SER A 166 -28.18 -19.44 -17.01
CA SER A 166 -28.16 -20.83 -16.53
C SER A 166 -27.06 -21.68 -17.19
N GLN A 167 -26.08 -21.00 -17.82
CA GLN A 167 -24.89 -21.66 -18.36
C GLN A 167 -23.89 -21.96 -17.26
N SER A 168 -23.18 -23.07 -17.39
CA SER A 168 -22.03 -23.39 -16.54
C SER A 168 -20.89 -22.38 -16.72
N ALA A 169 -19.97 -22.33 -15.77
CA ALA A 169 -18.80 -21.45 -15.83
C ALA A 169 -17.93 -21.70 -17.07
N ASP A 170 -17.84 -22.96 -17.55
CA ASP A 170 -17.07 -23.32 -18.74
C ASP A 170 -17.77 -22.90 -20.04
N GLU A 171 -19.10 -23.01 -20.09
CA GLU A 171 -19.89 -22.50 -21.21
C GLU A 171 -19.78 -20.97 -21.30
N ILE A 172 -19.94 -20.28 -20.18
CA ILE A 172 -19.78 -18.81 -20.11
C ILE A 172 -18.37 -18.41 -20.59
N ARG A 173 -17.34 -19.12 -20.14
CA ARG A 173 -15.94 -18.85 -20.55
C ARG A 173 -15.77 -19.03 -22.05
N THR A 174 -16.32 -20.11 -22.59
CA THR A 174 -16.27 -20.40 -24.03
C THR A 174 -17.04 -19.38 -24.86
N MET A 175 -18.25 -19.00 -24.41
CA MET A 175 -19.09 -18.02 -25.09
C MET A 175 -18.50 -16.59 -25.00
N ARG A 176 -17.75 -16.25 -23.95
CA ARG A 176 -17.12 -14.95 -23.80
C ARG A 176 -16.02 -14.67 -24.84
N GLY A 177 -15.47 -15.72 -25.48
CA GLY A 177 -14.41 -15.59 -26.47
C GLY A 177 -13.05 -15.28 -25.88
N THR A 178 -12.16 -14.71 -26.69
CA THR A 178 -10.77 -14.38 -26.34
C THR A 178 -10.49 -12.89 -26.59
N LEU A 179 -9.27 -12.42 -26.31
CA LEU A 179 -8.88 -11.04 -26.65
C LEU A 179 -8.92 -10.74 -28.15
N THR A 180 -8.80 -11.76 -28.99
CA THR A 180 -8.79 -11.65 -30.46
C THR A 180 -10.09 -12.12 -31.12
N GLU A 181 -10.97 -12.81 -30.38
CA GLU A 181 -12.23 -13.32 -30.87
C GLU A 181 -13.39 -12.74 -30.06
N ALA A 182 -14.37 -12.16 -30.72
CA ALA A 182 -15.58 -11.64 -30.10
C ALA A 182 -16.35 -12.75 -29.37
N GLY A 183 -17.03 -12.40 -28.30
CA GLY A 183 -17.93 -13.30 -27.60
C GLY A 183 -19.26 -13.50 -28.38
N ARG A 184 -20.06 -14.46 -27.90
CA ARG A 184 -21.38 -14.78 -28.42
C ARG A 184 -22.42 -14.62 -27.33
N ASN A 185 -23.61 -14.14 -27.69
CA ASN A 185 -24.71 -13.98 -26.74
C ASN A 185 -25.11 -15.32 -26.12
N SER A 186 -25.35 -15.31 -24.81
CA SER A 186 -25.98 -16.43 -24.12
C SER A 186 -27.38 -16.68 -24.66
N PRO A 187 -27.83 -17.96 -24.75
CA PRO A 187 -29.23 -18.29 -25.10
C PRO A 187 -30.23 -17.72 -24.11
N HIS A 188 -29.80 -17.40 -22.90
CA HIS A 188 -30.63 -16.85 -21.82
C HIS A 188 -30.69 -15.32 -21.80
N ARG A 189 -29.90 -14.61 -22.63
CA ARG A 189 -29.81 -13.16 -22.69
C ARG A 189 -31.13 -12.46 -23.05
N ALA A 190 -32.02 -13.17 -23.70
CA ALA A 190 -33.33 -12.69 -24.15
C ALA A 190 -34.50 -13.00 -23.21
N ARG A 191 -34.25 -13.57 -22.02
CA ARG A 191 -35.27 -13.80 -21.01
C ARG A 191 -35.99 -12.50 -20.63
N SER A 192 -37.31 -12.63 -20.41
CA SER A 192 -38.12 -11.48 -19.96
C SER A 192 -37.67 -10.97 -18.57
N VAL A 193 -37.95 -9.70 -18.27
CA VAL A 193 -37.72 -9.10 -16.97
C VAL A 193 -38.40 -9.91 -15.87
N ALA A 194 -39.66 -10.29 -16.06
CA ALA A 194 -40.42 -11.06 -15.06
C ALA A 194 -39.80 -12.42 -14.75
N GLU A 195 -39.34 -13.14 -15.79
CA GLU A 195 -38.65 -14.42 -15.63
C GLU A 195 -37.29 -14.24 -14.88
N ASN A 196 -36.51 -13.24 -15.26
CA ASN A 196 -35.24 -12.93 -14.61
C ASN A 196 -35.43 -12.60 -13.12
N LEU A 197 -36.42 -11.78 -12.77
CA LEU A 197 -36.73 -11.46 -11.36
C LEU A 197 -37.14 -12.71 -10.58
N THR A 198 -38.02 -13.55 -11.15
CA THR A 198 -38.44 -14.80 -10.51
C THR A 198 -37.24 -15.71 -10.23
N LEU A 199 -36.34 -15.87 -11.19
CA LEU A 199 -35.14 -16.69 -11.02
C LEU A 199 -34.17 -16.07 -9.99
N PHE A 200 -33.97 -14.76 -10.03
CA PHE A 200 -33.05 -14.08 -9.10
C PHE A 200 -33.55 -14.15 -7.66
N HIS A 201 -34.86 -14.00 -7.42
CA HIS A 201 -35.46 -14.23 -6.10
C HIS A 201 -35.27 -15.67 -5.64
N ALA A 202 -35.53 -16.65 -6.50
CA ALA A 202 -35.33 -18.06 -6.19
C ALA A 202 -33.83 -18.40 -5.89
N MET A 203 -32.88 -17.72 -6.56
CA MET A 203 -31.46 -17.83 -6.22
C MET A 203 -31.23 -17.35 -4.78
N ARG A 204 -31.81 -16.22 -4.36
CA ARG A 204 -31.71 -15.64 -3.01
C ARG A 204 -32.34 -16.53 -1.94
N GLU A 205 -33.44 -17.19 -2.27
CA GLU A 205 -34.14 -18.14 -1.41
C GLU A 205 -33.43 -19.49 -1.27
N GLY A 206 -32.32 -19.69 -2.01
CA GLY A 206 -31.53 -20.90 -1.93
C GLY A 206 -32.18 -22.12 -2.65
N VAL A 207 -33.06 -21.89 -3.61
CA VAL A 207 -33.72 -22.94 -4.39
C VAL A 207 -32.72 -23.72 -5.25
N PHE A 208 -31.68 -23.04 -5.75
CA PHE A 208 -30.73 -23.59 -6.70
C PHE A 208 -29.38 -23.95 -6.06
N ALA A 209 -28.66 -24.88 -6.68
CA ALA A 209 -27.32 -25.27 -6.28
C ALA A 209 -26.25 -24.27 -6.73
N ASP A 210 -25.03 -24.37 -6.14
CA ASP A 210 -23.87 -23.61 -6.55
C ASP A 210 -23.55 -23.83 -8.04
N GLY A 211 -23.37 -22.72 -8.77
CA GLY A 211 -23.04 -22.76 -10.19
C GLY A 211 -24.20 -23.05 -11.15
N GLU A 212 -25.41 -23.27 -10.65
CA GLU A 212 -26.58 -23.53 -11.49
C GLU A 212 -27.09 -22.29 -12.22
N HIS A 213 -27.01 -21.13 -11.52
CA HIS A 213 -27.37 -19.83 -12.08
C HIS A 213 -26.38 -18.75 -11.64
N VAL A 214 -26.22 -17.75 -12.49
CA VAL A 214 -25.51 -16.50 -12.19
C VAL A 214 -26.32 -15.32 -12.72
N LEU A 215 -26.16 -14.15 -12.11
CA LEU A 215 -26.66 -12.90 -12.69
C LEU A 215 -25.55 -12.25 -13.50
N ARG A 216 -25.84 -11.86 -14.74
CA ARG A 216 -24.91 -11.18 -15.63
C ARG A 216 -25.41 -9.78 -15.99
N ALA A 217 -24.49 -8.82 -16.02
CA ALA A 217 -24.77 -7.53 -16.66
C ALA A 217 -24.98 -7.74 -18.16
N LYS A 218 -25.93 -7.01 -18.75
CA LYS A 218 -26.26 -7.09 -20.17
C LYS A 218 -25.63 -5.90 -20.90
N ILE A 219 -24.42 -6.08 -21.41
CA ILE A 219 -23.62 -5.03 -22.04
C ILE A 219 -23.39 -5.34 -23.52
N ASP A 220 -22.18 -5.78 -23.89
CA ASP A 220 -21.82 -6.09 -25.29
C ASP A 220 -20.86 -7.28 -25.37
N MET A 221 -21.35 -8.41 -25.90
CA MET A 221 -20.52 -9.61 -26.08
C MET A 221 -19.45 -9.47 -27.17
N ALA A 222 -19.52 -8.41 -27.99
CA ALA A 222 -18.53 -8.13 -29.04
C ALA A 222 -17.47 -7.10 -28.57
N SER A 223 -17.59 -6.55 -27.35
CA SER A 223 -16.66 -5.56 -26.83
C SER A 223 -15.19 -6.02 -26.93
N PRO A 224 -14.27 -5.14 -27.34
CA PRO A 224 -12.83 -5.44 -27.29
C PRO A 224 -12.34 -5.62 -25.86
N ASN A 225 -12.97 -4.95 -24.88
CA ASN A 225 -12.71 -5.15 -23.47
C ASN A 225 -13.49 -6.36 -22.95
N ILE A 226 -12.76 -7.40 -22.55
CA ILE A 226 -13.37 -8.66 -22.09
C ILE A 226 -14.21 -8.48 -20.81
N ASN A 227 -13.92 -7.46 -19.99
CA ASN A 227 -14.67 -7.14 -18.78
C ASN A 227 -16.05 -6.55 -19.08
N MET A 228 -16.28 -6.10 -20.32
CA MET A 228 -17.56 -5.57 -20.80
C MET A 228 -18.40 -6.62 -21.53
N ARG A 229 -17.93 -7.88 -21.64
CA ARG A 229 -18.65 -8.97 -22.31
C ARG A 229 -19.60 -9.68 -21.35
N ASP A 230 -20.70 -9.04 -21.04
CA ASP A 230 -21.74 -9.51 -20.11
C ASP A 230 -21.13 -10.17 -18.85
N PRO A 231 -20.42 -9.42 -18.01
CA PRO A 231 -19.74 -9.97 -16.84
C PRO A 231 -20.75 -10.51 -15.81
N VAL A 232 -20.33 -11.53 -15.07
CA VAL A 232 -21.09 -12.04 -13.93
C VAL A 232 -21.00 -11.00 -12.81
N ILE A 233 -22.16 -10.64 -12.23
CA ILE A 233 -22.27 -9.69 -11.13
C ILE A 233 -22.75 -10.34 -9.82
N TYR A 234 -23.48 -11.49 -9.89
CA TYR A 234 -23.87 -12.33 -8.75
C TYR A 234 -23.69 -13.80 -9.04
N ARG A 235 -23.33 -14.56 -8.02
CA ARG A 235 -23.22 -16.03 -8.03
C ARG A 235 -23.90 -16.65 -6.82
N ILE A 236 -24.37 -17.89 -6.96
CA ILE A 236 -24.82 -18.72 -5.84
C ILE A 236 -23.57 -19.31 -5.17
N ARG A 237 -23.50 -19.20 -3.83
CA ARG A 237 -22.44 -19.80 -3.01
C ARG A 237 -22.98 -20.16 -1.65
N ARG A 238 -23.03 -21.45 -1.31
CA ARG A 238 -23.50 -21.95 -0.03
C ARG A 238 -22.33 -22.11 0.94
N ALA A 239 -21.87 -21.00 1.45
CA ALA A 239 -20.81 -20.95 2.45
C ALA A 239 -21.17 -19.92 3.51
N SER A 240 -20.84 -20.21 4.77
CA SER A 240 -21.04 -19.28 5.87
C SER A 240 -20.07 -18.11 5.75
N HIS A 241 -20.57 -16.90 5.81
CA HIS A 241 -19.79 -15.69 5.72
C HIS A 241 -19.32 -15.24 7.12
N HIS A 242 -18.08 -14.78 7.25
CA HIS A 242 -17.47 -14.45 8.55
C HIS A 242 -18.24 -13.40 9.36
N ARG A 243 -19.03 -12.50 8.73
CA ARG A 243 -19.85 -11.49 9.40
C ARG A 243 -21.35 -11.75 9.32
N THR A 244 -21.84 -12.15 8.16
CA THR A 244 -23.29 -12.33 7.95
C THR A 244 -23.76 -13.76 8.20
N GLY A 245 -22.86 -14.69 8.49
CA GLY A 245 -23.20 -16.10 8.72
C GLY A 245 -23.90 -16.70 7.51
N ASP A 246 -25.01 -17.38 7.72
CA ASP A 246 -25.80 -18.06 6.68
C ASP A 246 -26.95 -17.21 6.15
N ALA A 247 -26.97 -15.90 6.42
CA ALA A 247 -28.03 -15.00 5.97
C ALA A 247 -28.08 -14.85 4.44
N TRP A 248 -26.99 -15.14 3.73
CA TRP A 248 -26.89 -15.06 2.28
C TRP A 248 -26.42 -16.37 1.68
N CYS A 249 -26.94 -16.70 0.51
CA CYS A 249 -26.47 -17.80 -0.35
C CYS A 249 -26.17 -17.33 -1.79
N VAL A 250 -26.35 -16.04 -2.04
CA VAL A 250 -25.95 -15.36 -3.28
C VAL A 250 -24.98 -14.24 -2.89
N TYR A 251 -23.89 -14.11 -3.62
CA TYR A 251 -22.83 -13.14 -3.33
C TYR A 251 -22.50 -12.33 -4.57
N PRO A 252 -22.36 -11.00 -4.43
CA PRO A 252 -21.94 -10.17 -5.53
C PRO A 252 -20.45 -10.42 -5.88
N LEU A 253 -20.05 -10.09 -7.10
CA LEU A 253 -18.66 -10.12 -7.51
C LEU A 253 -17.99 -8.75 -7.30
N TYR A 254 -16.67 -8.77 -7.17
CA TYR A 254 -15.82 -7.61 -6.87
C TYR A 254 -16.15 -6.39 -7.74
N ASP A 255 -16.15 -6.53 -9.08
CA ASP A 255 -16.32 -5.40 -9.99
C ASP A 255 -17.68 -4.68 -9.84
N TYR A 256 -18.71 -5.43 -9.45
CA TYR A 256 -20.03 -4.88 -9.16
C TYR A 256 -20.09 -4.21 -7.79
N THR A 257 -19.49 -4.84 -6.79
CA THR A 257 -19.53 -4.37 -5.39
C THR A 257 -18.71 -3.12 -5.19
N HIS A 258 -17.50 -3.11 -5.76
CA HIS A 258 -16.48 -2.10 -5.48
C HIS A 258 -16.94 -0.68 -5.83
N CYS A 259 -17.48 -0.47 -7.03
CA CYS A 259 -17.96 0.83 -7.47
C CYS A 259 -19.16 1.31 -6.64
N ILE A 260 -20.07 0.42 -6.29
CA ILE A 260 -21.26 0.73 -5.48
C ILE A 260 -20.87 1.09 -4.05
N SER A 261 -19.95 0.33 -3.45
CA SER A 261 -19.43 0.64 -2.11
C SER A 261 -18.73 2.00 -2.07
N ASP A 262 -17.91 2.31 -3.10
CA ASP A 262 -17.31 3.64 -3.23
C ASP A 262 -18.38 4.75 -3.27
N ALA A 263 -19.46 4.53 -4.03
CA ALA A 263 -20.54 5.51 -4.15
C ALA A 263 -21.37 5.61 -2.85
N LEU A 264 -21.65 4.52 -2.17
CA LEU A 264 -22.39 4.53 -0.90
C LEU A 264 -21.62 5.25 0.22
N GLU A 265 -20.28 5.17 0.20
CA GLU A 265 -19.38 5.83 1.14
C GLU A 265 -19.01 7.26 0.72
N ASP A 266 -19.57 7.78 -0.38
CA ASP A 266 -19.25 9.09 -0.95
C ASP A 266 -17.75 9.29 -1.25
N ILE A 267 -17.02 8.23 -1.59
CA ILE A 267 -15.64 8.33 -2.08
C ILE A 267 -15.60 9.28 -3.26
N THR A 268 -14.66 10.21 -3.26
CA THR A 268 -14.52 11.18 -4.34
C THR A 268 -13.56 10.68 -5.42
N HIS A 269 -12.40 10.22 -4.99
CA HIS A 269 -11.33 9.76 -5.85
C HIS A 269 -10.99 8.32 -5.49
N SER A 270 -11.43 7.42 -6.35
CA SER A 270 -11.21 5.97 -6.25
C SER A 270 -9.82 5.62 -6.78
N VAL A 271 -8.78 5.79 -5.94
CA VAL A 271 -7.38 5.61 -6.35
C VAL A 271 -6.98 4.14 -6.23
N CYS A 272 -6.55 3.52 -7.34
CA CYS A 272 -6.17 2.10 -7.42
C CYS A 272 -4.95 1.88 -8.33
N THR A 273 -4.51 0.62 -8.47
CA THR A 273 -3.38 0.28 -9.35
C THR A 273 -3.81 0.09 -10.82
N LEU A 274 -2.87 0.23 -11.76
CA LEU A 274 -3.11 0.11 -13.21
C LEU A 274 -3.73 -1.22 -13.64
N GLU A 275 -3.65 -2.26 -12.83
CA GLU A 275 -4.31 -3.54 -13.12
C GLU A 275 -5.84 -3.44 -13.20
N PHE A 276 -6.42 -2.37 -12.68
CA PHE A 276 -7.86 -2.08 -12.75
C PHE A 276 -8.25 -1.11 -13.88
N GLU A 277 -7.32 -0.68 -14.74
CA GLU A 277 -7.62 0.24 -15.84
C GLU A 277 -8.67 -0.35 -16.81
N ASP A 278 -8.55 -1.61 -17.14
CA ASP A 278 -9.53 -2.31 -18.00
C ASP A 278 -10.87 -2.60 -17.30
N HIS A 279 -10.94 -2.47 -15.97
CA HIS A 279 -12.16 -2.63 -15.18
C HIS A 279 -12.95 -1.31 -15.04
N ARG A 280 -12.30 -0.15 -15.21
CA ARG A 280 -12.95 1.17 -15.08
C ARG A 280 -14.19 1.33 -15.97
N PRO A 281 -14.24 0.88 -17.25
CA PRO A 281 -15.47 0.98 -18.04
C PRO A 281 -16.67 0.26 -17.41
N LEU A 282 -16.44 -0.85 -16.70
CA LEU A 282 -17.50 -1.55 -15.96
C LEU A 282 -17.89 -0.80 -14.70
N TYR A 283 -16.93 -0.22 -14.00
CA TYR A 283 -17.15 0.64 -12.82
C TYR A 283 -18.11 1.79 -13.16
N ASP A 284 -17.80 2.54 -14.22
CA ASP A 284 -18.62 3.65 -14.68
C ASP A 284 -19.99 3.15 -15.18
N TRP A 285 -20.01 2.07 -15.96
CA TRP A 285 -21.23 1.47 -16.52
C TRP A 285 -22.26 1.11 -15.43
N VAL A 286 -21.81 0.52 -14.32
CA VAL A 286 -22.69 0.15 -13.21
C VAL A 286 -23.27 1.39 -12.55
N LEU A 287 -22.43 2.35 -12.16
CA LEU A 287 -22.86 3.54 -11.43
C LEU A 287 -23.85 4.39 -12.23
N GLU A 288 -23.59 4.61 -13.52
CA GLU A 288 -24.47 5.39 -14.40
C GLU A 288 -25.88 4.80 -14.48
N ARG A 289 -26.00 3.48 -14.47
CA ARG A 289 -27.29 2.80 -14.63
C ARG A 289 -28.11 2.74 -13.35
N ILE A 290 -27.47 2.72 -12.21
CA ILE A 290 -28.16 2.69 -10.91
C ILE A 290 -28.37 4.09 -10.29
N VAL A 291 -27.93 5.17 -10.95
CA VAL A 291 -28.11 6.56 -10.46
C VAL A 291 -29.51 6.86 -9.95
N PRO A 292 -30.62 6.44 -10.61
CA PRO A 292 -31.96 6.72 -10.13
C PRO A 292 -32.28 6.18 -8.74
N VAL A 293 -31.68 5.05 -8.38
CA VAL A 293 -31.88 4.38 -7.08
C VAL A 293 -30.73 4.65 -6.10
N LEU A 294 -29.53 4.93 -6.61
CA LEU A 294 -28.36 5.27 -5.81
C LEU A 294 -28.40 6.72 -5.32
N ARG A 295 -28.84 7.65 -6.19
CA ARG A 295 -28.87 9.11 -5.97
C ARG A 295 -30.25 9.70 -6.30
N PRO A 296 -31.33 9.22 -5.66
CA PRO A 296 -32.71 9.59 -6.06
C PRO A 296 -32.97 11.09 -5.98
N THR A 297 -32.43 11.78 -4.98
CA THR A 297 -32.61 13.23 -4.83
C THR A 297 -31.89 14.03 -5.93
N GLN A 298 -30.65 13.66 -6.24
CA GLN A 298 -29.87 14.29 -7.30
C GLN A 298 -30.47 13.98 -8.67
N PHE A 299 -31.00 12.78 -8.84
CA PHE A 299 -31.68 12.38 -10.07
C PHE A 299 -32.96 13.18 -10.28
N ALA A 300 -33.80 13.37 -9.25
CA ALA A 300 -34.97 14.24 -9.31
C ALA A 300 -34.58 15.69 -9.67
N ALA A 301 -33.56 16.25 -9.00
CA ALA A 301 -33.07 17.58 -9.32
C ALA A 301 -32.54 17.72 -10.77
N ALA A 302 -31.99 16.64 -11.33
CA ALA A 302 -31.55 16.58 -12.71
C ALA A 302 -32.75 16.63 -13.69
N LEU A 303 -33.84 15.94 -13.35
CA LEU A 303 -35.09 16.01 -14.15
C LEU A 303 -35.75 17.40 -14.10
N ASP A 304 -35.74 18.05 -12.93
CA ASP A 304 -36.19 19.41 -12.78
C ASP A 304 -35.34 20.36 -13.66
N LEU A 305 -34.03 20.19 -13.70
CA LEU A 305 -33.12 20.95 -14.56
C LEU A 305 -33.44 20.73 -16.05
N LEU A 306 -33.75 19.48 -16.45
CA LEU A 306 -34.17 19.21 -17.84
C LEU A 306 -35.45 19.93 -18.21
N GLN A 307 -36.43 20.00 -17.32
CA GLN A 307 -37.68 20.78 -17.53
C GLN A 307 -37.36 22.25 -17.67
N VAL A 308 -36.47 22.81 -16.87
CA VAL A 308 -36.04 24.22 -16.99
C VAL A 308 -35.33 24.47 -18.32
N ILE A 309 -34.46 23.54 -18.77
CA ILE A 309 -33.79 23.63 -20.07
C ILE A 309 -34.84 23.59 -21.20
N GLN A 310 -35.81 22.67 -21.12
CA GLN A 310 -36.90 22.58 -22.11
C GLN A 310 -37.76 23.85 -22.20
N ALA A 311 -38.09 24.47 -21.05
CA ALA A 311 -38.94 25.63 -20.95
C ALA A 311 -38.22 26.98 -21.15
N GLY A 312 -36.89 26.96 -21.04
CA GLY A 312 -36.03 28.13 -21.05
C GLY A 312 -35.58 28.56 -22.45
N ASP A 313 -34.34 29.05 -22.53
CA ASP A 313 -33.74 29.48 -23.78
C ASP A 313 -33.60 28.32 -24.79
N THR A 314 -34.22 28.49 -25.95
CA THR A 314 -34.20 27.53 -27.05
C THR A 314 -32.77 27.21 -27.52
N GLU A 315 -31.82 28.14 -27.40
CA GLU A 315 -30.42 27.94 -27.73
C GLU A 315 -29.75 26.91 -26.80
N THR A 316 -30.01 27.01 -25.49
CA THR A 316 -29.50 26.06 -24.50
C THR A 316 -30.09 24.67 -24.72
N ALA A 317 -31.35 24.55 -25.02
CA ALA A 317 -32.02 23.29 -25.34
C ALA A 317 -31.42 22.63 -26.60
N HIS A 318 -31.14 23.40 -27.65
CA HIS A 318 -30.48 22.92 -28.86
C HIS A 318 -29.06 22.44 -28.61
N LYS A 319 -28.26 23.17 -27.81
CA LYS A 319 -26.89 22.76 -27.42
C LYS A 319 -26.92 21.46 -26.66
N PHE A 320 -27.84 21.28 -25.70
CA PHE A 320 -28.01 20.04 -24.96
C PHE A 320 -28.38 18.88 -25.89
N ALA A 321 -29.35 19.05 -26.78
CA ALA A 321 -29.75 18.01 -27.72
C ALA A 321 -28.61 17.64 -28.71
N ALA A 322 -27.83 18.59 -29.19
CA ALA A 322 -26.65 18.37 -30.03
C ALA A 322 -25.59 17.54 -29.27
N HIS A 323 -25.41 17.83 -27.98
CA HIS A 323 -24.50 17.07 -27.14
C HIS A 323 -24.98 15.60 -26.94
N CYS A 324 -26.25 15.42 -26.62
CA CYS A 324 -26.88 14.10 -26.56
C CYS A 324 -26.71 13.31 -27.85
N LYS A 325 -26.84 13.92 -29.03
CA LYS A 325 -26.60 13.28 -30.31
C LYS A 325 -25.20 12.74 -30.46
N LYS A 326 -24.17 13.49 -30.02
CA LYS A 326 -22.77 13.03 -30.04
C LYS A 326 -22.51 11.89 -29.08
N LEU A 327 -23.15 11.90 -27.91
CA LEU A 327 -23.00 10.86 -26.88
C LEU A 327 -23.68 9.56 -27.29
N ILE A 328 -24.92 9.63 -27.79
CA ILE A 328 -25.69 8.42 -28.14
C ILE A 328 -25.07 7.62 -29.28
N ALA A 329 -24.28 8.27 -30.13
CA ALA A 329 -23.51 7.57 -31.16
C ALA A 329 -22.41 6.66 -30.57
N LYS A 330 -22.06 6.85 -29.31
CA LYS A 330 -21.02 6.09 -28.59
C LYS A 330 -21.59 5.10 -27.57
N LEU A 331 -22.91 5.20 -27.26
CA LEU A 331 -23.56 4.30 -26.33
C LEU A 331 -24.03 3.02 -27.04
N ASP A 332 -23.99 1.91 -26.29
CA ASP A 332 -24.45 0.60 -26.77
C ASP A 332 -25.97 0.60 -26.97
N SER A 333 -26.42 -0.16 -27.99
CA SER A 333 -27.81 -0.08 -28.47
C SER A 333 -28.77 -0.91 -27.61
N SER A 334 -29.54 -0.23 -26.79
CA SER A 334 -30.82 -0.74 -26.28
C SER A 334 -31.98 -0.29 -27.19
N GLU A 335 -33.19 -0.86 -26.95
CA GLU A 335 -34.35 -0.57 -27.80
C GLU A 335 -34.78 0.89 -27.79
N ALA A 336 -34.71 1.59 -26.62
CA ALA A 336 -35.05 3.00 -26.51
C ALA A 336 -33.91 3.93 -26.95
N GLU A 337 -32.64 3.49 -26.86
CA GLU A 337 -31.54 4.20 -27.52
C GLU A 337 -31.70 4.15 -29.03
N THR A 338 -32.28 3.09 -29.58
CA THR A 338 -32.62 2.97 -30.99
C THR A 338 -33.70 4.00 -31.38
N GLU A 339 -34.74 4.18 -30.56
CA GLU A 339 -35.77 5.20 -30.74
C GLU A 339 -35.16 6.60 -30.71
N LEU A 340 -34.34 6.91 -29.73
CA LEU A 340 -33.67 8.19 -29.60
C LEU A 340 -32.63 8.41 -30.72
N LYS A 341 -31.88 7.39 -31.11
CA LYS A 341 -30.98 7.42 -32.28
C LYS A 341 -31.74 7.77 -33.56
N ALA A 342 -32.87 7.12 -33.77
CA ALA A 342 -33.73 7.43 -34.94
C ALA A 342 -34.25 8.85 -34.91
N MET A 343 -34.69 9.35 -33.77
CA MET A 343 -35.14 10.74 -33.60
C MET A 343 -34.01 11.74 -33.86
N LEU A 344 -32.80 11.48 -33.38
CA LEU A 344 -31.64 12.37 -33.52
C LEU A 344 -30.90 12.24 -34.86
N ALA A 345 -31.12 11.16 -35.64
CA ALA A 345 -30.41 10.90 -36.89
C ALA A 345 -30.56 12.02 -37.92
N GLY A 346 -31.73 12.63 -38.01
CA GLY A 346 -32.01 13.72 -38.92
C GLY A 346 -31.70 15.14 -38.38
N TRP A 347 -31.06 15.26 -37.22
CA TRP A 347 -30.76 16.58 -36.64
C TRP A 347 -29.44 17.13 -37.16
N PRO A 348 -29.33 18.46 -37.40
CA PRO A 348 -28.06 19.12 -37.66
C PRO A 348 -27.05 18.93 -36.52
N GLU A 349 -25.76 19.10 -36.81
CA GLU A 349 -24.70 18.98 -35.79
C GLU A 349 -24.78 20.05 -34.69
N ASP A 350 -25.33 21.23 -35.05
CA ASP A 350 -25.57 22.32 -34.12
C ASP A 350 -26.82 22.12 -33.23
N GLY A 351 -27.55 21.01 -33.44
CA GLY A 351 -28.76 20.66 -32.67
C GLY A 351 -30.02 21.47 -33.06
N THR A 352 -29.95 22.35 -34.05
CA THR A 352 -31.10 23.17 -34.45
C THR A 352 -32.20 22.29 -35.09
N LYS A 353 -33.41 22.40 -34.55
CA LYS A 353 -34.62 21.75 -35.05
C LYS A 353 -35.83 22.67 -34.73
N ASP A 354 -36.95 22.38 -35.36
CA ASP A 354 -38.18 23.07 -34.98
C ASP A 354 -38.57 22.77 -33.51
N ALA A 355 -39.36 23.66 -32.92
CA ALA A 355 -39.73 23.58 -31.50
C ALA A 355 -40.55 22.32 -31.17
N VAL A 356 -41.23 21.70 -32.14
CA VAL A 356 -42.03 20.51 -31.95
C VAL A 356 -41.11 19.30 -31.81
N ALA A 357 -40.11 19.15 -32.67
CA ALA A 357 -39.13 18.07 -32.62
C ALA A 357 -38.29 18.14 -31.33
N LEU A 358 -37.88 19.38 -30.94
CA LEU A 358 -37.15 19.61 -29.71
C LEU A 358 -38.00 19.23 -28.49
N LYS A 359 -39.25 19.61 -28.44
CA LYS A 359 -40.18 19.23 -27.38
C LYS A 359 -40.34 17.71 -27.30
N SER A 360 -40.55 17.04 -28.41
CA SER A 360 -40.68 15.55 -28.43
C SER A 360 -39.44 14.83 -27.94
N PHE A 361 -38.26 15.40 -28.20
CA PHE A 361 -36.98 14.88 -27.66
C PHE A 361 -36.95 14.96 -26.13
N PHE A 362 -37.27 16.11 -25.53
CA PHE A 362 -37.30 16.24 -24.07
C PHE A 362 -38.42 15.39 -23.43
N ASP A 363 -39.62 15.37 -24.08
CA ASP A 363 -40.75 14.55 -23.60
C ASP A 363 -40.34 13.07 -23.52
N LEU A 364 -39.62 12.54 -24.51
CA LEU A 364 -39.11 11.15 -24.48
C LEU A 364 -38.12 10.91 -23.35
N LEU A 365 -37.17 11.83 -23.11
CA LEU A 365 -36.23 11.74 -22.01
C LEU A 365 -36.94 11.73 -20.65
N LEU A 366 -37.95 12.57 -20.49
CA LEU A 366 -38.73 12.71 -19.25
C LEU A 366 -39.76 11.61 -19.06
N GLU A 367 -40.23 10.94 -20.14
CA GLU A 367 -41.13 9.79 -20.05
C GLU A 367 -40.41 8.53 -19.54
N LYS A 368 -39.16 8.32 -19.97
CA LYS A 368 -38.37 7.14 -19.64
C LYS A 368 -37.02 7.50 -18.95
N PRO A 369 -37.02 8.33 -17.91
CA PRO A 369 -35.81 8.95 -17.39
C PRO A 369 -34.83 7.91 -16.81
N ALA A 370 -35.31 6.88 -16.13
CA ALA A 370 -34.49 5.79 -15.60
C ALA A 370 -33.73 5.04 -16.68
N PHE A 371 -34.36 4.90 -17.84
CA PHE A 371 -33.77 4.25 -19.00
C PHE A 371 -32.67 5.10 -19.64
N PHE A 372 -32.85 6.41 -19.66
CA PHE A 372 -31.84 7.35 -20.18
C PHE A 372 -30.86 7.84 -19.13
N ALA A 373 -30.85 7.26 -17.92
CA ALA A 373 -29.94 7.67 -16.85
C ALA A 373 -28.46 7.77 -17.28
N PRO A 374 -27.89 6.81 -18.04
CA PRO A 374 -26.50 6.93 -18.53
C PRO A 374 -26.27 8.13 -19.44
N LEU A 375 -27.22 8.38 -20.39
CA LEU A 375 -27.14 9.53 -21.27
C LEU A 375 -27.24 10.85 -20.48
N LEU A 376 -28.14 10.89 -19.50
CA LEU A 376 -28.34 12.05 -18.66
C LEU A 376 -27.13 12.32 -17.77
N ALA A 377 -26.47 11.29 -17.25
CA ALA A 377 -25.25 11.43 -16.48
C ALA A 377 -24.16 12.16 -17.28
N HIS A 378 -23.91 11.70 -18.50
CA HIS A 378 -22.91 12.34 -19.37
C HIS A 378 -23.35 13.71 -19.94
N ALA A 379 -24.60 13.85 -20.33
CA ALA A 379 -25.07 15.10 -20.95
C ALA A 379 -25.16 16.25 -19.94
N LEU A 380 -25.58 15.95 -18.73
CA LEU A 380 -25.67 16.94 -17.66
C LEU A 380 -24.28 17.31 -17.09
N ASP A 381 -23.31 16.43 -17.15
CA ASP A 381 -21.94 16.74 -16.74
C ASP A 381 -21.36 17.94 -17.53
N HIS A 382 -21.81 18.15 -18.75
CA HIS A 382 -21.45 19.29 -19.59
C HIS A 382 -22.02 20.64 -19.10
N VAL A 383 -23.13 20.58 -18.37
CA VAL A 383 -23.82 21.76 -17.82
C VAL A 383 -23.43 21.99 -16.36
N ARG A 384 -23.19 20.94 -15.64
CA ARG A 384 -22.84 20.92 -14.23
C ARG A 384 -21.88 19.74 -13.96
N PRO A 385 -20.61 20.00 -13.65
CA PRO A 385 -19.64 18.93 -13.40
C PRO A 385 -20.10 17.97 -12.30
N ASN A 386 -20.01 16.66 -12.57
CA ASN A 386 -20.40 15.58 -11.70
C ASN A 386 -21.77 15.77 -11.02
N PRO A 387 -22.86 15.85 -11.79
CA PRO A 387 -24.19 16.26 -11.29
C PRO A 387 -24.75 15.30 -10.24
N PHE A 388 -24.28 14.07 -10.21
CA PHE A 388 -24.71 13.01 -9.29
C PHE A 388 -23.72 12.71 -8.17
N GLY A 389 -22.58 13.39 -8.14
CA GLY A 389 -21.55 13.16 -7.13
C GLY A 389 -21.01 11.72 -7.13
N LEU A 390 -20.88 11.12 -8.31
CA LEU A 390 -20.35 9.77 -8.45
C LEU A 390 -18.84 9.75 -8.23
N PRO A 391 -18.29 8.69 -7.64
CA PRO A 391 -16.84 8.53 -7.53
C PRO A 391 -16.22 8.29 -8.91
N HIS A 392 -14.96 8.74 -9.08
CA HIS A 392 -14.18 8.48 -10.29
C HIS A 392 -12.95 7.64 -9.97
N GLN A 393 -12.67 6.63 -10.81
CA GLN A 393 -11.52 5.76 -10.66
C GLN A 393 -10.29 6.35 -11.34
N HIS A 394 -9.16 6.36 -10.60
CA HIS A 394 -7.87 6.88 -11.06
C HIS A 394 -6.77 5.87 -10.78
N GLU A 395 -6.08 5.42 -11.82
CA GLU A 395 -5.09 4.36 -11.71
C GLU A 395 -3.67 4.92 -11.66
N PHE A 396 -2.83 4.28 -10.83
CA PHE A 396 -1.40 4.55 -10.76
C PHE A 396 -0.58 3.25 -10.90
N ALA A 397 0.70 3.38 -11.31
CA ALA A 397 1.59 2.24 -11.49
C ALA A 397 1.84 1.50 -10.16
N ARG A 398 1.66 0.19 -10.18
CA ARG A 398 1.96 -0.67 -9.02
C ARG A 398 3.45 -0.62 -8.67
N LEU A 399 3.79 -1.05 -7.47
CA LEU A 399 5.18 -1.20 -7.04
C LEU A 399 5.73 -2.55 -7.53
N ASN A 400 6.68 -2.50 -8.45
CA ASN A 400 7.53 -3.64 -8.81
C ASN A 400 8.90 -3.42 -8.19
N LEU A 401 9.26 -4.23 -7.19
CA LEU A 401 10.51 -4.11 -6.44
C LEU A 401 11.41 -5.29 -6.79
N THR A 402 12.68 -5.01 -7.12
CA THR A 402 13.65 -6.08 -7.42
C THR A 402 13.92 -6.94 -6.18
N TYR A 403 14.27 -8.21 -6.38
CA TYR A 403 14.54 -9.21 -5.33
C TYR A 403 13.35 -9.53 -4.41
N VAL A 404 12.13 -9.20 -4.84
CA VAL A 404 10.90 -9.36 -4.06
C VAL A 404 9.83 -10.04 -4.92
N ILE A 405 9.04 -10.89 -4.29
CA ILE A 405 7.80 -11.46 -4.82
C ILE A 405 6.64 -10.95 -3.97
N THR A 406 5.57 -10.48 -4.62
CA THR A 406 4.35 -9.97 -3.95
C THR A 406 3.12 -10.83 -4.23
N SER A 407 3.25 -11.90 -5.03
CA SER A 407 2.15 -12.83 -5.31
C SER A 407 1.72 -13.59 -4.05
N LYS A 408 0.48 -13.39 -3.58
CA LYS A 408 -0.09 -14.07 -2.40
C LYS A 408 0.09 -15.60 -2.45
N ARG A 409 -0.15 -16.22 -3.62
CA ARG A 409 0.00 -17.66 -3.81
C ARG A 409 1.44 -18.12 -3.53
N ARG A 410 2.43 -17.39 -4.04
CA ARG A 410 3.85 -17.72 -3.85
C ARG A 410 4.33 -17.43 -2.44
N LEU A 411 3.87 -16.33 -1.83
CA LEU A 411 4.15 -16.04 -0.43
C LEU A 411 3.59 -17.14 0.49
N ARG A 412 2.36 -17.60 0.24
CA ARG A 412 1.78 -18.75 0.95
C ARG A 412 2.62 -20.01 0.76
N GLN A 413 3.11 -20.26 -0.45
CA GLN A 413 3.97 -21.42 -0.73
C GLN A 413 5.25 -21.37 0.10
N LEU A 414 5.92 -20.21 0.20
CA LEU A 414 7.13 -20.06 1.07
C LEU A 414 6.86 -20.42 2.52
N VAL A 415 5.68 -20.06 3.05
CA VAL A 415 5.30 -20.36 4.44
C VAL A 415 4.92 -21.82 4.60
N THR A 416 4.06 -22.35 3.73
CA THR A 416 3.54 -23.73 3.87
C THR A 416 4.61 -24.79 3.62
N GLU A 417 5.57 -24.52 2.73
CA GLU A 417 6.72 -25.39 2.45
C GLU A 417 7.93 -25.09 3.35
N GLN A 418 7.77 -24.22 4.38
CA GLN A 418 8.79 -23.91 5.39
C GLN A 418 10.12 -23.36 4.85
N HIS A 419 10.08 -22.62 3.73
CA HIS A 419 11.25 -21.87 3.25
C HIS A 419 11.52 -20.62 4.10
N VAL A 420 10.52 -20.14 4.83
CA VAL A 420 10.57 -19.08 5.82
C VAL A 420 9.88 -19.50 7.10
N ASP A 421 10.14 -18.81 8.22
CA ASP A 421 9.67 -19.19 9.55
C ASP A 421 8.16 -18.89 9.77
N GLY A 422 7.54 -18.07 8.91
CA GLY A 422 6.13 -17.70 8.99
C GLY A 422 5.85 -16.42 8.18
N TRP A 423 4.63 -15.90 8.29
CA TRP A 423 4.23 -14.67 7.62
C TRP A 423 4.95 -13.43 8.15
N ASP A 424 5.42 -13.48 9.40
CA ASP A 424 6.18 -12.44 10.09
C ASP A 424 7.70 -12.65 10.01
N ASP A 425 8.17 -13.59 9.20
CA ASP A 425 9.61 -13.78 8.97
C ASP A 425 10.24 -12.48 8.46
N PRO A 426 11.33 -11.98 9.10
CA PRO A 426 11.97 -10.72 8.70
C PRO A 426 12.51 -10.67 7.26
N ARG A 427 12.55 -11.79 6.53
CA ARG A 427 12.92 -11.85 5.11
C ARG A 427 11.72 -11.66 4.17
N MET A 428 10.49 -11.81 4.70
CA MET A 428 9.27 -11.68 3.92
C MET A 428 8.96 -10.21 3.61
N PRO A 429 8.41 -9.92 2.42
CA PRO A 429 7.98 -8.57 2.07
C PRO A 429 6.61 -8.20 2.67
N THR A 430 6.05 -9.02 3.54
CA THR A 430 4.84 -8.73 4.31
C THR A 430 5.09 -7.57 5.26
N LEU A 431 4.08 -6.75 5.52
CA LEU A 431 4.24 -5.61 6.44
C LEU A 431 4.57 -6.07 7.86
N VAL A 432 3.99 -7.18 8.30
CA VAL A 432 4.32 -7.79 9.61
C VAL A 432 5.77 -8.28 9.67
N GLY A 433 6.28 -8.91 8.60
CA GLY A 433 7.68 -9.35 8.50
C GLY A 433 8.66 -8.17 8.43
N MET A 434 8.34 -7.15 7.63
CA MET A 434 9.14 -5.92 7.56
C MET A 434 9.20 -5.20 8.91
N ARG A 435 8.06 -5.05 9.59
CA ARG A 435 7.98 -4.47 10.94
C ARG A 435 8.83 -5.24 11.94
N ARG A 436 8.77 -6.57 11.93
CA ARG A 436 9.60 -7.44 12.78
C ARG A 436 11.09 -7.38 12.44
N ARG A 437 11.43 -7.12 11.16
CA ARG A 437 12.81 -6.84 10.76
C ARG A 437 13.32 -5.51 11.31
N GLY A 438 12.43 -4.53 11.51
CA GLY A 438 12.74 -3.22 12.02
C GLY A 438 12.52 -2.07 11.02
N TYR A 439 11.74 -2.30 9.97
CA TYR A 439 11.25 -1.20 9.15
C TYR A 439 10.33 -0.32 9.98
N THR A 440 10.35 0.98 9.70
CA THR A 440 9.53 1.97 10.38
C THR A 440 8.45 2.49 9.43
N PRO A 441 7.31 2.97 9.94
CA PRO A 441 6.31 3.61 9.10
C PRO A 441 6.90 4.77 8.30
N GLU A 442 7.73 5.59 8.95
CA GLU A 442 8.37 6.77 8.36
C GLU A 442 9.31 6.39 7.21
N SER A 443 10.06 5.30 7.34
CA SER A 443 10.92 4.81 6.27
C SER A 443 10.13 4.36 5.04
N LEU A 444 8.97 3.72 5.24
CA LEU A 444 8.09 3.31 4.14
C LEU A 444 7.36 4.50 3.50
N GLN A 445 6.93 5.47 4.30
CA GLN A 445 6.36 6.72 3.80
C GLN A 445 7.39 7.49 2.97
N LEU A 446 8.62 7.65 3.49
CA LEU A 446 9.74 8.29 2.77
C LEU A 446 10.07 7.56 1.45
N PHE A 447 10.04 6.22 1.47
CA PHE A 447 10.21 5.41 0.28
C PHE A 447 9.11 5.70 -0.76
N CYS A 448 7.84 5.70 -0.35
CA CYS A 448 6.70 6.00 -1.22
C CYS A 448 6.77 7.42 -1.80
N GLU A 449 7.18 8.41 -1.00
CA GLU A 449 7.40 9.79 -1.46
C GLU A 449 8.48 9.87 -2.54
N ARG A 450 9.59 9.14 -2.38
CA ARG A 450 10.69 9.09 -3.36
C ARG A 450 10.28 8.45 -4.68
N LEU A 451 9.41 7.47 -4.64
CA LEU A 451 8.89 6.82 -5.85
C LEU A 451 7.99 7.75 -6.66
N GLY A 452 7.30 8.65 -5.98
CA GLY A 452 6.29 9.48 -6.60
C GLY A 452 5.11 8.68 -7.15
N VAL A 453 4.28 9.33 -7.95
CA VAL A 453 3.07 8.76 -8.55
C VAL A 453 3.16 8.86 -10.06
N SER A 454 3.13 7.74 -10.75
CA SER A 454 3.23 7.60 -12.20
C SER A 454 2.17 6.62 -12.71
N ARG A 455 1.82 6.74 -14.00
CA ARG A 455 1.02 5.74 -14.74
C ARG A 455 1.87 4.78 -15.57
N SER A 456 3.19 4.83 -15.44
CA SER A 456 4.11 3.95 -16.15
C SER A 456 4.73 2.94 -15.18
N ASP A 457 4.54 1.65 -15.45
CA ASP A 457 5.18 0.59 -14.69
C ASP A 457 6.69 0.63 -14.83
N SER A 458 7.37 0.53 -13.70
CA SER A 458 8.84 0.49 -13.63
C SER A 458 9.30 -0.46 -12.52
N TRP A 459 10.47 -1.05 -12.71
CA TRP A 459 11.15 -1.80 -11.67
C TRP A 459 11.99 -0.87 -10.82
N ILE A 460 11.75 -0.90 -9.52
CA ILE A 460 12.49 -0.13 -8.53
C ILE A 460 13.54 -1.03 -7.91
N ASP A 461 14.79 -0.57 -7.86
CA ASP A 461 15.84 -1.32 -7.18
C ASP A 461 15.61 -1.35 -5.66
N TYR A 462 15.84 -2.50 -5.05
CA TYR A 462 15.66 -2.70 -3.62
C TYR A 462 16.49 -1.75 -2.76
N SER A 463 17.65 -1.31 -3.28
CA SER A 463 18.52 -0.35 -2.60
C SER A 463 17.86 1.02 -2.33
N VAL A 464 16.84 1.40 -3.11
CA VAL A 464 16.06 2.64 -2.87
C VAL A 464 15.27 2.53 -1.57
N LEU A 465 14.65 1.36 -1.33
CA LEU A 465 13.94 1.06 -0.08
C LEU A 465 14.91 1.05 1.12
N GLU A 466 16.07 0.36 0.97
CA GLU A 466 17.11 0.36 2.01
C GLU A 466 17.71 1.75 2.24
N GLY A 467 17.79 2.59 1.19
CA GLY A 467 18.23 3.98 1.29
C GLY A 467 17.29 4.82 2.14
N ALA A 468 15.97 4.73 1.89
CA ALA A 468 14.97 5.41 2.70
C ALA A 468 15.02 4.99 4.17
N LEU A 469 15.23 3.70 4.42
CA LEU A 469 15.36 3.15 5.77
C LEU A 469 16.61 3.68 6.51
N ARG A 470 17.76 3.78 5.83
CA ARG A 470 18.99 4.36 6.40
C ARG A 470 18.79 5.82 6.76
N ASP A 471 18.19 6.59 5.87
CA ASP A 471 17.97 8.02 6.07
C ASP A 471 16.99 8.32 7.22
N ASP A 472 16.03 7.41 7.44
CA ASP A 472 15.13 7.49 8.58
C ASP A 472 15.81 7.10 9.91
N LEU A 473 16.62 6.03 9.90
CA LEU A 473 17.21 5.49 11.13
C LEU A 473 18.47 6.26 11.58
N ASP A 474 19.25 6.85 10.68
CA ASP A 474 20.52 7.50 11.03
C ASP A 474 20.38 8.62 12.08
N PRO A 475 19.41 9.54 11.98
CA PRO A 475 19.22 10.59 12.96
C PRO A 475 18.64 10.11 14.30
N ARG A 476 18.07 8.89 14.37
CA ARG A 476 17.31 8.43 15.54
C ARG A 476 17.98 7.30 16.31
N ALA A 477 18.68 6.40 15.63
CA ALA A 477 19.15 5.16 16.23
C ALA A 477 20.35 5.42 17.17
N PRO A 478 20.27 5.07 18.45
CA PRO A 478 21.42 5.07 19.37
C PRO A 478 22.56 4.21 18.84
N ARG A 479 23.79 4.62 19.09
CA ARG A 479 24.99 3.85 18.71
C ARG A 479 25.30 2.82 19.81
N VAL A 480 25.67 1.63 19.39
CA VAL A 480 26.08 0.53 20.25
C VAL A 480 27.34 -0.09 19.66
N THR A 481 28.30 -0.44 20.50
CA THR A 481 29.46 -1.20 20.08
C THR A 481 29.14 -2.68 20.15
N ALA A 482 29.30 -3.37 19.02
CA ALA A 482 29.09 -4.81 18.88
C ALA A 482 30.23 -5.42 18.07
N VAL A 483 30.74 -6.58 18.47
CA VAL A 483 31.71 -7.39 17.76
C VAL A 483 30.99 -8.65 17.30
N LEU A 484 30.84 -8.81 15.99
CA LEU A 484 30.02 -9.86 15.38
C LEU A 484 30.81 -11.15 15.13
N ASP A 485 32.10 -11.04 14.79
CA ASP A 485 33.03 -12.18 14.65
C ASP A 485 34.25 -11.95 15.55
N PRO A 486 34.13 -12.24 16.87
CA PRO A 486 35.13 -11.86 17.84
C PRO A 486 36.42 -12.67 17.71
N VAL A 487 37.55 -11.96 17.81
CA VAL A 487 38.85 -12.53 18.14
C VAL A 487 39.40 -11.84 19.41
N PRO A 488 39.96 -12.57 20.36
CA PRO A 488 40.57 -12.01 21.56
C PRO A 488 41.72 -11.07 21.21
N LEU A 489 41.76 -9.88 21.88
CA LEU A 489 42.87 -8.95 21.89
C LEU A 489 43.40 -8.81 23.30
N ILE A 490 44.65 -9.22 23.52
CA ILE A 490 45.35 -9.19 24.83
C ILE A 490 46.23 -7.94 24.88
N LEU A 491 45.98 -7.07 25.84
CA LEU A 491 46.84 -5.93 26.12
C LEU A 491 47.95 -6.37 27.09
N ASP A 492 49.14 -6.67 26.56
CA ASP A 492 50.22 -7.34 27.31
C ASP A 492 50.71 -6.49 28.49
N ASN A 493 50.77 -5.17 28.29
CA ASN A 493 51.23 -4.21 29.31
C ASN A 493 50.08 -3.64 30.16
N PHE A 494 48.85 -4.16 30.07
CA PHE A 494 47.72 -3.72 30.93
C PHE A 494 47.67 -4.61 32.18
N ASP A 495 47.42 -4.01 33.33
CA ASP A 495 47.30 -4.73 34.61
C ASP A 495 46.17 -5.80 34.52
N ALA A 496 46.46 -7.00 34.98
CA ALA A 496 45.50 -8.12 34.98
C ALA A 496 44.23 -7.83 35.81
N ALA A 497 44.35 -7.04 36.86
CA ALA A 497 43.25 -6.54 37.72
C ALA A 497 42.77 -5.15 37.32
N GLY A 498 43.42 -4.57 36.31
CA GLY A 498 43.14 -3.18 35.87
C GLY A 498 41.75 -3.04 35.22
N LEU A 499 41.12 -1.89 35.50
CA LEU A 499 39.84 -1.49 34.90
C LEU A 499 39.84 0.02 34.66
N GLU A 500 39.69 0.38 33.43
CA GLU A 500 39.50 1.81 33.04
C GLU A 500 38.17 1.99 32.33
N TRP A 501 37.51 3.14 32.55
CA TRP A 501 36.23 3.44 31.94
C TRP A 501 36.40 4.44 30.80
N CYS A 502 35.89 4.07 29.63
CA CYS A 502 35.76 4.95 28.47
C CYS A 502 34.33 5.43 28.30
N GLU A 503 34.16 6.53 27.61
CA GLU A 503 32.87 7.12 27.33
C GLU A 503 32.74 7.45 25.84
N ALA A 504 31.55 7.24 25.30
CA ALA A 504 31.17 7.65 23.96
C ALA A 504 29.77 8.30 23.97
N PRO A 505 29.45 9.19 23.05
CA PRO A 505 28.09 9.69 22.93
C PRO A 505 27.13 8.56 22.60
N VAL A 506 25.93 8.61 23.15
CA VAL A 506 24.82 7.70 22.76
C VAL A 506 24.48 7.92 21.29
N HIS A 507 24.44 9.20 20.86
CA HIS A 507 24.25 9.58 19.47
C HIS A 507 25.17 10.73 19.08
N PRO A 508 25.87 10.69 17.93
CA PRO A 508 26.87 11.70 17.57
C PRO A 508 26.29 13.11 17.34
N HIS A 509 25.02 13.18 16.90
CA HIS A 509 24.32 14.44 16.60
C HIS A 509 23.33 14.88 17.68
N HIS A 510 23.16 14.08 18.74
CA HIS A 510 22.23 14.31 19.83
C HIS A 510 22.94 14.25 21.20
N PRO A 511 23.75 15.27 21.57
CA PRO A 511 24.47 15.29 22.84
C PRO A 511 23.54 15.25 24.05
N GLU A 512 22.28 15.66 23.89
CA GLU A 512 21.23 15.60 24.92
C GLU A 512 20.88 14.17 25.33
N HIS A 513 21.16 13.16 24.49
CA HIS A 513 20.97 11.74 24.80
C HIS A 513 22.04 11.20 25.76
N GLY A 514 23.05 12.02 26.10
CA GLY A 514 24.09 11.68 27.05
C GLY A 514 25.17 10.76 26.47
N LYS A 515 25.85 10.09 27.40
CA LYS A 515 26.98 9.22 27.08
C LYS A 515 26.75 7.80 27.57
N ARG A 516 27.27 6.84 26.83
CA ARG A 516 27.41 5.43 27.21
C ARG A 516 28.81 5.16 27.76
N ARG A 517 28.94 4.25 28.69
CA ARG A 517 30.21 3.93 29.37
C ARG A 517 30.52 2.45 29.18
N PHE A 518 31.78 2.13 28.92
CA PHE A 518 32.25 0.77 28.76
C PHE A 518 33.67 0.61 29.27
N PRO A 519 34.02 -0.55 29.85
CA PRO A 519 35.28 -0.78 30.49
C PRO A 519 36.36 -1.27 29.52
N VAL A 520 37.61 -0.81 29.74
CA VAL A 520 38.82 -1.41 29.19
C VAL A 520 39.39 -2.35 30.23
N THR A 521 39.69 -3.56 29.81
CA THR A 521 40.35 -4.62 30.63
C THR A 521 41.53 -5.20 29.84
N LYS A 522 42.33 -6.05 30.47
CA LYS A 522 43.45 -6.72 29.80
C LYS A 522 43.01 -7.53 28.57
N MET A 523 41.86 -8.19 28.66
CA MET A 523 41.27 -8.98 27.55
C MET A 523 40.09 -8.25 26.93
N LEU A 524 40.25 -7.98 25.67
CA LEU A 524 39.24 -7.34 24.80
C LEU A 524 38.87 -8.31 23.68
N ALA A 525 37.76 -8.02 22.99
CA ALA A 525 37.40 -8.65 21.73
C ALA A 525 37.31 -7.59 20.61
N ILE A 526 37.84 -7.91 19.46
CA ILE A 526 37.79 -7.12 18.25
C ILE A 526 37.21 -7.94 17.10
N GLU A 527 36.82 -7.30 16.00
CA GLU A 527 36.45 -8.02 14.79
C GLU A 527 37.65 -8.78 14.22
N ARG A 528 37.43 -10.02 13.79
CA ARG A 528 38.45 -10.82 13.13
C ARG A 528 39.03 -10.10 11.90
N ASP A 529 38.18 -9.41 11.13
CA ASP A 529 38.58 -8.63 9.97
C ASP A 529 39.41 -7.38 10.31
N ASP A 530 39.46 -6.97 11.58
CA ASP A 530 40.28 -5.85 12.03
C ASP A 530 41.74 -6.25 12.28
N PHE A 531 42.08 -7.55 12.18
CA PHE A 531 43.44 -8.06 12.27
C PHE A 531 43.87 -8.80 11.01
N MET A 532 45.09 -8.60 10.56
CA MET A 532 45.71 -9.33 9.46
C MET A 532 47.20 -9.46 9.75
N GLU A 533 47.71 -10.70 9.86
CA GLU A 533 49.12 -10.92 10.16
C GLU A 533 50.04 -10.37 9.06
N VAL A 534 49.67 -10.61 7.79
CA VAL A 534 50.39 -10.10 6.62
C VAL A 534 49.43 -9.15 5.89
N PRO A 535 49.59 -7.82 6.05
CA PRO A 535 48.61 -6.86 5.54
C PRO A 535 48.66 -6.78 4.00
N SER A 536 47.48 -6.73 3.38
CA SER A 536 47.32 -6.42 1.97
C SER A 536 47.56 -4.92 1.71
N LYS A 537 47.87 -4.57 0.44
CA LYS A 537 48.04 -3.15 0.04
C LYS A 537 46.78 -2.33 0.34
N GLY A 538 46.92 -1.29 1.17
CA GLY A 538 45.79 -0.43 1.56
C GLY A 538 45.07 -0.85 2.82
N TYR A 539 45.54 -1.89 3.52
CA TYR A 539 45.02 -2.28 4.81
C TYR A 539 45.58 -1.36 5.92
N PHE A 540 44.73 -0.64 6.62
CA PHE A 540 45.11 0.32 7.65
C PHE A 540 44.64 -0.06 9.06
N ARG A 541 44.21 -1.32 9.25
CA ARG A 541 43.80 -1.86 10.55
C ARG A 541 44.97 -2.53 11.26
N LEU A 542 44.73 -3.40 12.20
CA LEU A 542 45.75 -3.98 13.08
C LEU A 542 46.60 -5.09 12.37
N PHE A 543 47.90 -4.97 12.45
CA PHE A 543 48.88 -5.97 12.03
C PHE A 543 50.18 -5.81 12.83
N PRO A 544 51.06 -6.83 12.95
CA PRO A 544 52.29 -6.74 13.73
C PRO A 544 53.14 -5.50 13.40
N GLY A 545 53.46 -4.74 14.45
CA GLY A 545 54.22 -3.48 14.35
C GLY A 545 53.41 -2.24 13.99
N ASN A 546 52.11 -2.37 13.67
CA ASN A 546 51.24 -1.24 13.36
C ASN A 546 50.50 -0.71 14.59
N LYS A 547 50.19 0.58 14.54
CA LYS A 547 49.42 1.29 15.56
C LYS A 547 48.03 1.64 15.06
N VAL A 548 47.02 1.37 15.88
CA VAL A 548 45.63 1.74 15.62
C VAL A 548 45.00 2.30 16.88
N ARG A 549 43.93 3.10 16.72
CA ARG A 549 43.13 3.54 17.85
C ARG A 549 42.02 2.53 18.16
N LEU A 550 41.97 2.10 19.40
CA LEU A 550 40.74 1.55 19.96
C LEU A 550 39.73 2.68 20.08
N ARG A 551 38.61 2.60 19.38
CA ARG A 551 37.61 3.67 19.28
C ARG A 551 37.17 4.14 20.68
N HIS A 552 37.22 5.44 20.91
CA HIS A 552 36.91 6.09 22.19
C HIS A 552 37.83 5.69 23.35
N ALA A 553 38.92 4.98 23.11
CA ALA A 553 39.88 4.55 24.14
C ALA A 553 41.31 4.98 23.79
N PHE A 554 42.24 4.05 23.75
CA PHE A 554 43.68 4.27 23.62
C PHE A 554 44.18 3.92 22.20
N ILE A 555 45.40 4.38 21.89
CA ILE A 555 46.15 3.82 20.77
C ILE A 555 46.85 2.55 21.27
N ILE A 556 46.85 1.51 20.45
CA ILE A 556 47.55 0.25 20.69
C ILE A 556 48.52 0.00 19.55
N GLU A 557 49.64 -0.72 19.90
CA GLU A 557 50.63 -1.23 18.95
C GLU A 557 50.58 -2.75 18.95
N CYS A 558 50.35 -3.37 17.81
CA CYS A 558 50.29 -4.82 17.68
C CYS A 558 51.68 -5.42 17.84
N VAL A 559 51.79 -6.44 18.71
CA VAL A 559 53.03 -7.20 18.98
C VAL A 559 53.07 -8.47 18.11
N GLY A 560 51.91 -9.15 17.95
CA GLY A 560 51.84 -10.42 17.25
C GLY A 560 50.47 -11.09 17.43
N CYS A 561 50.44 -12.39 17.16
CA CYS A 561 49.22 -13.20 17.35
C CYS A 561 49.59 -14.65 17.72
N ASP A 562 48.69 -15.30 18.45
CA ASP A 562 48.67 -16.75 18.67
C ASP A 562 47.84 -17.44 17.60
N LYS A 563 48.22 -18.69 17.29
CA LYS A 563 47.55 -19.52 16.29
C LYS A 563 47.28 -20.94 16.80
N ASP A 564 46.23 -21.53 16.27
CA ASP A 564 45.97 -22.95 16.44
C ASP A 564 46.84 -23.82 15.48
N GLU A 565 46.74 -25.13 15.59
CA GLU A 565 47.48 -26.09 14.75
C GLU A 565 47.10 -25.98 13.25
N ALA A 566 45.93 -25.44 12.94
CA ALA A 566 45.46 -25.19 11.56
C ALA A 566 45.92 -23.84 11.01
N GLY A 567 46.60 -23.01 11.83
CA GLY A 567 47.11 -21.69 11.46
C GLY A 567 46.08 -20.56 11.64
N ASN A 568 44.92 -20.82 12.22
CA ASN A 568 43.93 -19.78 12.49
C ASN A 568 44.36 -18.92 13.68
N VAL A 569 44.15 -17.63 13.61
CA VAL A 569 44.45 -16.71 14.71
C VAL A 569 43.48 -16.96 15.86
N THR A 570 44.01 -17.25 17.03
CA THR A 570 43.27 -17.51 18.27
C THR A 570 43.30 -16.37 19.26
N ALA A 571 44.36 -15.53 19.22
CA ALA A 571 44.47 -14.30 19.99
C ALA A 571 45.39 -13.30 19.27
N VAL A 572 45.18 -12.03 19.48
CA VAL A 572 46.03 -10.92 19.03
C VAL A 572 46.66 -10.25 20.24
N HIS A 573 47.96 -9.93 20.17
CA HIS A 573 48.71 -9.29 21.24
C HIS A 573 49.04 -7.84 20.88
N ALA A 574 48.84 -6.92 21.82
CA ALA A 574 49.18 -5.53 21.65
C ALA A 574 49.60 -4.86 22.96
N ASN A 575 50.37 -3.77 22.83
CA ASN A 575 50.66 -2.86 23.90
C ASN A 575 49.81 -1.61 23.78
N TYR A 576 49.13 -1.16 24.82
CA TYR A 576 48.40 0.11 24.80
C TYR A 576 49.32 1.26 25.24
N LEU A 577 49.02 2.45 24.76
CA LEU A 577 49.74 3.68 25.06
C LEU A 577 48.88 4.53 26.04
N PRO A 578 49.15 4.52 27.36
CA PRO A 578 48.27 5.12 28.37
C PRO A 578 47.98 6.60 28.16
N GLU A 579 48.99 7.35 27.70
CA GLU A 579 48.94 8.80 27.45
C GLU A 579 48.02 9.19 26.27
N THR A 580 47.58 8.24 25.45
CA THR A 580 46.80 8.50 24.23
C THR A 580 45.29 8.36 24.40
N ARG A 581 44.80 8.37 25.63
CA ARG A 581 43.38 8.22 25.96
C ARG A 581 42.53 9.23 25.22
N SER A 582 41.47 8.80 24.56
CA SER A 582 40.51 9.68 23.90
C SER A 582 39.90 10.69 24.83
N GLY A 583 39.81 11.96 24.40
CA GLY A 583 39.29 13.07 25.22
C GLY A 583 40.28 13.68 26.20
N THR A 584 41.56 13.25 26.20
CA THR A 584 42.64 13.88 27.00
C THR A 584 43.58 14.69 26.10
N PRO A 585 44.39 15.60 26.67
CA PRO A 585 45.35 16.40 25.89
C PRO A 585 46.39 15.59 25.12
N GLY A 586 46.68 14.34 25.53
CA GLY A 586 47.60 13.42 24.84
C GLY A 586 46.96 12.61 23.74
N ALA A 587 45.64 12.69 23.53
CA ALA A 587 44.90 11.83 22.60
C ALA A 587 45.49 11.85 21.18
N ASP A 588 45.95 13.02 20.71
CA ASP A 588 46.44 13.21 19.32
C ASP A 588 47.98 13.27 19.23
N ALA A 589 48.69 12.92 20.31
CA ALA A 589 50.14 12.88 20.33
C ALA A 589 50.76 11.89 19.34
N VAL A 590 50.02 10.78 19.06
CA VAL A 590 50.39 9.78 18.11
C VAL A 590 49.35 9.75 16.97
N LYS A 591 49.77 9.99 15.74
CA LYS A 591 48.87 9.93 14.58
C LYS A 591 48.77 8.51 14.07
N VAL A 592 47.54 7.99 13.97
CA VAL A 592 47.22 6.67 13.43
C VAL A 592 46.14 6.80 12.36
N LYS A 593 46.16 5.89 11.37
CA LYS A 593 45.15 5.87 10.30
C LYS A 593 44.00 4.90 10.65
N GLY A 594 44.29 3.84 11.40
CA GLY A 594 43.33 2.82 11.78
C GLY A 594 42.52 3.19 13.01
N ASN A 595 41.23 2.94 12.96
CA ASN A 595 40.31 3.06 14.09
C ASN A 595 39.42 1.82 14.12
N ILE A 596 39.54 0.99 15.15
CA ILE A 596 38.80 -0.27 15.31
C ILE A 596 37.90 -0.20 16.53
N HIS A 597 36.75 -0.87 16.48
CA HIS A 597 35.86 -1.00 17.63
C HIS A 597 36.19 -2.30 18.41
N TRP A 598 35.74 -2.35 19.63
CA TRP A 598 36.12 -3.38 20.59
C TRP A 598 35.14 -3.42 21.76
N VAL A 599 35.11 -4.55 22.47
CA VAL A 599 34.41 -4.69 23.75
C VAL A 599 35.32 -5.41 24.76
N SER A 600 35.10 -5.17 26.06
CA SER A 600 35.77 -5.97 27.11
C SER A 600 35.17 -7.37 27.12
N GLU A 601 35.98 -8.39 26.96
CA GLU A 601 35.51 -9.79 26.95
C GLU A 601 34.79 -10.17 28.25
N LYS A 602 35.33 -9.72 29.39
CA LYS A 602 34.77 -9.99 30.72
C LYS A 602 33.43 -9.36 30.98
N HIS A 603 33.17 -8.21 30.40
CA HIS A 603 31.98 -7.38 30.67
C HIS A 603 30.99 -7.34 29.49
N ALA A 604 31.33 -7.93 28.36
CA ALA A 604 30.47 -7.96 27.20
C ALA A 604 29.19 -8.76 27.43
N LEU A 605 28.10 -8.27 26.89
CA LEU A 605 26.85 -9.03 26.76
C LEU A 605 26.97 -9.97 25.56
N LYS A 606 26.80 -11.28 25.80
CA LYS A 606 26.62 -12.23 24.72
C LYS A 606 25.18 -12.22 24.23
N SER A 607 24.97 -11.90 22.95
CA SER A 607 23.63 -11.82 22.36
C SER A 607 23.55 -12.58 21.06
N THR A 608 22.37 -13.15 20.80
CA THR A 608 22.04 -13.72 19.50
C THR A 608 21.76 -12.58 18.51
N VAL A 609 22.44 -12.62 17.38
CA VAL A 609 22.25 -11.66 16.28
C VAL A 609 21.91 -12.43 15.01
N ARG A 610 20.82 -12.01 14.35
CA ARG A 610 20.39 -12.52 13.06
C ARG A 610 20.76 -11.54 11.97
N LEU A 611 21.64 -11.97 11.10
CA LEU A 611 22.07 -11.22 9.94
C LEU A 611 21.14 -11.59 8.79
N TYR A 612 20.09 -10.79 8.58
CA TYR A 612 19.19 -10.95 7.45
C TYR A 612 19.72 -10.26 6.22
N ASP A 613 19.45 -10.85 5.05
CA ASP A 613 19.73 -10.31 3.74
C ASP A 613 18.50 -10.46 2.84
N ARG A 614 18.61 -10.12 1.54
CA ARG A 614 17.54 -10.29 0.55
C ARG A 614 17.16 -11.77 0.45
N LEU A 615 15.86 -12.05 0.39
CA LEU A 615 15.34 -13.42 0.32
C LEU A 615 15.68 -14.10 -1.00
N PHE A 616 15.78 -13.31 -2.09
CA PHE A 616 16.12 -13.82 -3.41
C PHE A 616 17.44 -13.27 -3.90
N SER A 617 18.17 -14.09 -4.67
CA SER A 617 19.44 -13.73 -5.31
C SER A 617 19.26 -13.03 -6.66
N GLU A 618 18.11 -13.24 -7.32
CA GLU A 618 17.79 -12.69 -8.63
C GLU A 618 16.93 -11.43 -8.53
N ALA A 619 17.21 -10.43 -9.39
CA ALA A 619 16.44 -9.18 -9.39
C ALA A 619 14.96 -9.39 -9.71
N GLN A 620 14.65 -10.34 -10.57
CA GLN A 620 13.29 -10.76 -10.92
C GLN A 620 13.17 -12.28 -10.74
N PRO A 621 12.81 -12.74 -9.53
CA PRO A 621 12.90 -14.16 -9.16
C PRO A 621 12.05 -15.09 -10.02
N ASP A 622 10.94 -14.60 -10.57
CA ASP A 622 9.95 -15.36 -11.35
C ASP A 622 9.91 -15.00 -12.83
N ALA A 623 10.89 -14.26 -13.32
CA ALA A 623 10.93 -13.81 -14.73
C ALA A 623 11.06 -15.01 -15.70
N GLY A 624 10.39 -14.90 -16.86
CA GLY A 624 10.48 -15.89 -17.93
C GLY A 624 9.91 -17.28 -17.58
N GLY A 625 9.00 -17.37 -16.59
CA GLY A 625 8.44 -18.65 -16.14
C GLY A 625 9.37 -19.50 -15.27
N ARG A 626 10.46 -18.90 -14.76
CA ARG A 626 11.38 -19.55 -13.84
C ARG A 626 10.67 -20.00 -12.57
N ASP A 627 11.08 -21.15 -12.04
CA ASP A 627 10.73 -21.54 -10.68
C ASP A 627 11.40 -20.55 -9.69
N PHE A 628 10.58 -19.75 -9.01
CA PHE A 628 11.07 -18.73 -8.08
C PHE A 628 11.80 -19.32 -6.88
N LEU A 629 11.53 -20.58 -6.50
CA LEU A 629 12.23 -21.27 -5.42
C LEU A 629 13.71 -21.48 -5.76
N ALA A 630 14.05 -21.67 -7.03
CA ALA A 630 15.43 -21.77 -7.48
C ALA A 630 16.22 -20.44 -7.32
N SER A 631 15.53 -19.33 -7.14
CA SER A 631 16.12 -18.01 -6.90
C SER A 631 16.28 -17.66 -5.41
N LEU A 632 15.93 -18.56 -4.49
CA LEU A 632 16.11 -18.33 -3.05
C LEU A 632 17.59 -18.14 -2.71
N ASN A 633 17.87 -17.12 -1.91
CA ASN A 633 19.21 -16.85 -1.39
C ASN A 633 19.50 -17.76 -0.17
N PRO A 634 20.40 -18.74 -0.28
CA PRO A 634 20.72 -19.64 0.82
C PRO A 634 21.38 -18.92 2.01
N HIS A 635 21.91 -17.71 1.79
CA HIS A 635 22.57 -16.89 2.80
C HIS A 635 21.65 -15.76 3.31
N SER A 636 20.35 -15.81 3.03
CA SER A 636 19.38 -14.79 3.45
C SER A 636 19.21 -14.64 4.97
N LYS A 637 19.65 -15.64 5.76
CA LYS A 637 19.63 -15.65 7.22
C LYS A 637 20.89 -16.33 7.78
N LYS A 638 21.68 -15.61 8.57
CA LYS A 638 22.79 -16.16 9.33
C LYS A 638 22.60 -15.82 10.80
N VAL A 639 22.66 -16.82 11.67
CA VAL A 639 22.55 -16.64 13.12
C VAL A 639 23.94 -16.73 13.73
N ILE A 640 24.32 -15.73 14.54
CA ILE A 640 25.61 -15.65 15.22
C ILE A 640 25.44 -15.29 16.69
N THR A 641 26.46 -15.51 17.48
CA THR A 641 26.57 -14.95 18.82
C THR A 641 27.58 -13.82 18.79
N ALA A 642 27.11 -12.61 19.05
CA ALA A 642 27.93 -11.41 19.10
C ALA A 642 28.27 -11.00 20.54
N LEU A 643 29.34 -10.22 20.70
CA LEU A 643 29.73 -9.60 21.95
C LEU A 643 29.38 -8.09 21.87
N LEU A 644 28.53 -7.61 22.77
CA LEU A 644 28.07 -6.23 22.81
C LEU A 644 28.60 -5.52 24.06
N GLU A 645 28.69 -4.19 24.02
CA GLU A 645 28.99 -3.39 25.19
C GLU A 645 27.99 -3.64 26.33
N PRO A 646 28.38 -3.51 27.60
CA PRO A 646 27.54 -3.88 28.75
C PRO A 646 26.16 -3.20 28.78
N GLY A 647 26.08 -1.94 28.38
CA GLY A 647 24.83 -1.18 28.36
C GLY A 647 23.76 -1.75 27.43
N ALA A 648 24.14 -2.62 26.50
CA ALA A 648 23.19 -3.28 25.60
C ALA A 648 22.17 -4.19 26.29
N VAL A 649 22.45 -4.57 27.55
CA VAL A 649 21.54 -5.38 28.39
C VAL A 649 20.22 -4.70 28.69
N GLU A 650 20.19 -3.35 28.64
CA GLU A 650 19.02 -2.51 28.94
C GLU A 650 18.15 -2.24 27.69
N ILE A 651 18.58 -2.70 26.52
CA ILE A 651 17.84 -2.46 25.27
C ILE A 651 16.55 -3.29 25.26
N ALA A 652 15.43 -2.57 25.23
CA ALA A 652 14.11 -3.19 25.20
C ALA A 652 13.76 -3.75 23.80
N ALA A 653 12.87 -4.74 23.75
CA ALA A 653 12.31 -5.25 22.51
C ALA A 653 11.69 -4.13 21.66
N GLY A 654 11.89 -4.17 20.35
CA GLY A 654 11.44 -3.15 19.40
C GLY A 654 12.33 -1.91 19.30
N THR A 655 13.41 -1.81 20.09
CA THR A 655 14.34 -0.67 20.03
C THR A 655 15.28 -0.80 18.83
N HIS A 656 15.36 0.24 18.01
CA HIS A 656 16.30 0.38 16.91
C HIS A 656 17.67 0.87 17.45
N VAL A 657 18.75 0.28 16.96
CA VAL A 657 20.12 0.68 17.28
C VAL A 657 21.00 0.63 16.04
N GLN A 658 22.08 1.40 16.03
CA GLN A 658 23.14 1.23 15.05
C GLN A 658 24.31 0.49 15.74
N PHE A 659 24.62 -0.74 15.27
CA PHE A 659 25.92 -1.32 15.59
C PHE A 659 27.00 -0.62 14.78
N GLU A 660 27.86 0.09 15.49
CA GLU A 660 28.88 0.94 14.87
C GLU A 660 29.71 0.15 13.85
N ARG A 661 29.84 0.69 12.63
CA ARG A 661 30.50 0.09 11.46
C ARG A 661 29.76 -1.07 10.78
N HIS A 662 28.72 -1.63 11.35
CA HIS A 662 28.01 -2.79 10.79
C HIS A 662 26.69 -2.45 10.11
N GLY A 663 25.82 -1.68 10.75
CA GLY A 663 24.50 -1.38 10.20
C GLY A 663 23.48 -1.06 11.28
N TYR A 664 22.22 -1.10 10.88
CA TYR A 664 21.09 -0.88 11.75
C TYR A 664 20.47 -2.21 12.15
N PHE A 665 20.11 -2.30 13.42
CA PHE A 665 19.55 -3.48 14.05
C PHE A 665 18.34 -3.10 14.90
N MET A 666 17.44 -4.06 15.10
CA MET A 666 16.33 -3.91 16.04
C MET A 666 16.35 -5.09 17.01
N ALA A 667 16.12 -4.81 18.29
CA ALA A 667 15.84 -5.85 19.26
C ALA A 667 14.52 -6.54 18.90
N ASP A 668 14.55 -7.84 18.58
CA ASP A 668 13.39 -8.60 18.10
C ASP A 668 12.22 -8.46 19.08
N THR A 669 11.03 -8.15 18.56
CA THR A 669 9.83 -7.87 19.36
C THR A 669 9.24 -9.11 20.03
N ILE A 670 9.57 -10.31 19.53
CA ILE A 670 9.00 -11.59 20.00
C ILE A 670 9.99 -12.32 20.90
N GLU A 671 11.28 -12.36 20.53
CA GLU A 671 12.25 -13.22 21.17
C GLU A 671 13.15 -12.50 22.18
N SER A 672 13.25 -11.16 22.13
CA SER A 672 13.99 -10.42 23.14
C SER A 672 13.30 -10.51 24.51
N LYS A 673 14.10 -10.67 25.55
CA LYS A 673 13.66 -10.68 26.95
C LYS A 673 14.43 -9.62 27.73
N PRO A 674 13.88 -9.09 28.83
CA PRO A 674 14.61 -8.20 29.71
C PRO A 674 15.98 -8.83 30.10
N GLY A 675 17.07 -8.10 29.86
CA GLY A 675 18.42 -8.57 30.11
C GLY A 675 19.01 -9.53 29.07
N ALA A 676 18.24 -9.95 28.08
CA ALA A 676 18.67 -10.87 27.02
C ALA A 676 18.07 -10.46 25.66
N PRO A 677 18.46 -9.32 25.10
CA PRO A 677 17.98 -8.91 23.79
C PRO A 677 18.51 -9.81 22.67
N VAL A 678 17.68 -10.03 21.66
CA VAL A 678 18.02 -10.70 20.41
C VAL A 678 17.91 -9.69 19.29
N PHE A 679 18.91 -9.57 18.42
CA PHE A 679 18.94 -8.50 17.41
C PHE A 679 18.73 -9.04 16.00
N ASN A 680 17.91 -8.35 15.24
CA ASN A 680 17.70 -8.54 13.81
C ASN A 680 18.41 -7.43 13.04
N ARG A 681 19.28 -7.79 12.07
CA ARG A 681 19.86 -6.81 11.15
C ARG A 681 18.77 -6.27 10.21
N ILE A 682 18.55 -4.98 10.23
CA ILE A 682 17.59 -4.30 9.35
C ILE A 682 18.25 -4.07 7.99
N THR A 683 19.36 -3.32 7.97
CA THR A 683 20.16 -3.00 6.78
C THR A 683 21.61 -2.69 7.15
N THR A 684 22.51 -2.76 6.18
CA THR A 684 23.91 -2.33 6.31
C THR A 684 24.05 -0.81 6.22
N LEU A 685 25.19 -0.24 6.65
CA LEU A 685 25.43 1.21 6.55
C LEU A 685 25.51 1.73 5.11
N LYS A 686 25.92 0.86 4.18
CA LYS A 686 26.01 1.15 2.75
C LYS A 686 25.48 -0.03 1.97
N ASP A 687 24.95 0.21 0.78
CA ASP A 687 24.61 -0.87 -0.12
C ASP A 687 25.88 -1.64 -0.54
N SER A 688 25.97 -2.88 -0.09
CA SER A 688 27.06 -3.82 -0.38
C SER A 688 26.62 -4.97 -1.28
N TRP A 689 25.36 -5.00 -1.72
CA TRP A 689 24.84 -6.09 -2.54
C TRP A 689 25.57 -6.21 -3.88
N GLY A 690 26.02 -7.41 -4.25
CA GLY A 690 26.73 -7.66 -5.50
C GLY A 690 28.17 -7.12 -5.58
N LYS A 691 28.65 -6.46 -4.54
CA LYS A 691 30.04 -5.97 -4.48
C LYS A 691 30.94 -6.98 -3.75
N GLY A 692 31.01 -8.22 -4.24
CA GLY A 692 31.86 -9.30 -3.77
C GLY A 692 32.25 -9.27 -2.28
N ALA A 693 31.97 -10.37 -1.56
CA ALA A 693 32.54 -10.57 -0.23
C ALA A 693 34.06 -10.76 -0.32
#